data_83c1f2a59991d9c365d58ff49ec40618
#
_entry.id   83c1f2a59991d9c365d58ff49ec40618
#
_cell.length_a   1.000
_cell.length_b   1.000
_cell.length_c   1.000
_cell.angle_alpha   90.00
_cell.angle_beta   90.00
_cell.angle_gamma   90.00
#
_symmetry.space_group_name_H-M   'P 1'
#
loop_
_entity.id
_entity.type
_entity.pdbx_description
1 polymer ?
#
loop_
_entity_poly.entity_id
_entity_poly.type
_entity_poly.pdbx_seq_one_letter_code
_entity_poly.pdbx_strand_id
1 'polypeptide(L)'
;MLEINMDDVIAVIQSITPQLIAVAVALVLGIIVTIAINKKTVTNQGMRKLVRSTSWVVVATAAIVSISMALTGPLNNMLTMATATKHELTQETIDKTNKLAVDIEREGITLLQNNDGMLPMNDAGNINVFGWASTNPIYGGTGSGALSDAYDTTTLLDGLHDAGFKTNEELTKFYTDYSTTRGVIAVTSADWTLPEPAAGTYADELIGNAKNFSDTAMVVIGRVGGEGLDLPTDMKADGVTYNDNSKDYEDFPKGTHYLELSQSEKDMIDLVTKNFEKVVLVYNGANAFELNFAKDYPQIKSVLWVPHPGQAGFEALGEVLAGKTNPSGRTADTFLTDLTANPTWNNFGNFEYDNVKEFEVDSVRGVRFPHFVNYNEGIYVGYRYYETAADEGLIDYDSVVQYPFGYGLSYTSFDEKMGSVAYDAESGTISFDVTVTNTGDVAGKDVVEVYYNPPYTNGGIEKASANLVSFEKTKELEPGESETVSIEFDDDDMASYDYRNAKSYVLESGDYRISVRTDSHSIVDEKTVNVASTITYNSEDNTHNGDAIVATNVFDDANGGLNYLSRADHFANAKEALAGPVNYSMSDKDKSTFYNVGNYDPTKFDNDSDDMPTTGARNGLRLVDLRGVDYNDAKWDRLLDQLTFDDMDNLIANAGYQNAAIKSIGKVRLSDVDGPAALKDNFTGVSSIGLPSNIVLACSWNKDLAREYGETIGDMAHEMQVSGWYAPSVNLHRSPFAGRNFEYFSEDPTLSGDLSGEQVLGAADRGVYAFIKHFALNEQETQRNGQLCTWANEQSIRELYLKPFETVIKADGDAQAVMGSFNYIGNTYSSAHTGLNQTVLRGEWGFRGFVETDYFSGSNYSYQTADQAIRGGTDAMLATTETTNHITDHSATSVKAMRAATHNILYTAVNSWRYADGEPADPMPGWKVTMIVVDVVLGVTLVGLETLAIKRFLSRRKAAAAK
;
A
#
# COMPACT_ATOMS: atom_id res chain seq x y z
N MET A 1 -8.25 -18.35 5.24
CA MET A 1 -9.13 -19.10 4.30
C MET A 1 -9.10 -18.35 2.99
N LEU A 2 -8.81 -19.01 1.88
CA LEU A 2 -8.87 -18.35 0.55
C LEU A 2 -10.28 -17.75 0.39
N GLU A 3 -10.42 -16.45 0.47
CA GLU A 3 -11.61 -15.77 -0.02
C GLU A 3 -11.62 -15.91 -1.54
N ILE A 4 -12.31 -16.92 -2.05
CA ILE A 4 -12.53 -17.08 -3.49
C ILE A 4 -13.52 -15.99 -3.88
N ASN A 5 -12.99 -14.90 -4.43
CA ASN A 5 -13.81 -13.85 -4.99
C ASN A 5 -14.56 -14.44 -6.21
N MET A 6 -15.89 -14.39 -6.20
CA MET A 6 -16.71 -14.89 -7.32
C MET A 6 -16.40 -14.17 -8.63
N ASP A 7 -15.91 -12.95 -8.57
CA ASP A 7 -15.55 -12.17 -9.74
C ASP A 7 -14.31 -12.74 -10.43
N ASP A 8 -13.35 -13.23 -9.66
CA ASP A 8 -12.15 -13.92 -10.21
C ASP A 8 -12.53 -15.26 -10.83
N VAL A 9 -13.49 -15.98 -10.23
CA VAL A 9 -14.05 -17.21 -10.82
C VAL A 9 -14.72 -16.93 -12.18
N ILE A 10 -15.47 -15.83 -12.28
CA ILE A 10 -16.11 -15.42 -13.53
C ILE A 10 -15.05 -15.05 -14.58
N ALA A 11 -14.02 -14.29 -14.19
CA ALA A 11 -12.89 -13.93 -15.07
C ALA A 11 -12.18 -15.18 -15.61
N VAL A 12 -11.90 -16.15 -14.73
CA VAL A 12 -11.31 -17.44 -15.12
C VAL A 12 -12.21 -18.20 -16.12
N ILE A 13 -13.52 -18.26 -15.88
CA ILE A 13 -14.47 -18.91 -16.80
C ILE A 13 -14.49 -18.19 -18.16
N GLN A 14 -14.45 -16.87 -18.17
CA GLN A 14 -14.42 -16.07 -19.40
C GLN A 14 -13.16 -16.36 -20.19
N SER A 15 -11.99 -16.44 -19.55
CA SER A 15 -10.70 -16.69 -20.21
C SER A 15 -10.61 -18.06 -20.89
N ILE A 16 -11.31 -19.10 -20.38
CA ILE A 16 -11.35 -20.44 -20.97
C ILE A 16 -12.57 -20.71 -21.86
N THR A 17 -13.46 -19.72 -22.02
CA THR A 17 -14.69 -19.88 -22.81
C THR A 17 -14.46 -20.40 -24.24
N PRO A 18 -13.45 -19.94 -25.01
CA PRO A 18 -13.17 -20.49 -26.35
C PRO A 18 -12.89 -21.99 -26.32
N GLN A 19 -12.14 -22.48 -25.34
CA GLN A 19 -11.80 -23.90 -25.19
C GLN A 19 -13.05 -24.72 -24.78
N LEU A 20 -13.89 -24.18 -23.90
CA LEU A 20 -15.16 -24.81 -23.53
C LEU A 20 -16.12 -24.91 -24.74
N ILE A 21 -16.20 -23.87 -25.57
CA ILE A 21 -16.98 -23.87 -26.81
C ILE A 21 -16.44 -24.94 -27.79
N ALA A 22 -15.12 -25.03 -27.95
CA ALA A 22 -14.50 -26.03 -28.83
C ALA A 22 -14.86 -27.46 -28.39
N VAL A 23 -14.82 -27.77 -27.10
CA VAL A 23 -15.25 -29.07 -26.54
C VAL A 23 -16.74 -29.31 -26.83
N ALA A 24 -17.60 -28.34 -26.57
CA ALA A 24 -19.04 -28.44 -26.79
C ALA A 24 -19.38 -28.68 -28.27
N VAL A 25 -18.74 -27.94 -29.18
CA VAL A 25 -18.89 -28.12 -30.64
C VAL A 25 -18.44 -29.51 -31.06
N ALA A 26 -17.30 -30.00 -30.57
CA ALA A 26 -16.81 -31.36 -30.88
C ALA A 26 -17.78 -32.42 -30.42
N LEU A 27 -18.34 -32.29 -29.20
CA LEU A 27 -19.37 -33.20 -28.63
C LEU A 27 -20.64 -33.21 -29.50
N VAL A 28 -21.17 -32.07 -29.88
CA VAL A 28 -22.35 -31.92 -30.73
C VAL A 28 -22.12 -32.60 -32.10
N LEU A 29 -20.97 -32.35 -32.72
CA LEU A 29 -20.60 -32.97 -34.00
C LEU A 29 -20.50 -34.50 -33.87
N GLY A 30 -19.89 -35.02 -32.78
CA GLY A 30 -19.83 -36.45 -32.50
C GLY A 30 -21.22 -37.10 -32.35
N ILE A 31 -22.15 -36.43 -31.71
CA ILE A 31 -23.54 -36.85 -31.57
C ILE A 31 -24.23 -36.85 -32.95
N ILE A 32 -24.09 -35.74 -33.70
CA ILE A 32 -24.67 -35.65 -35.07
C ILE A 32 -24.17 -36.79 -35.93
N VAL A 33 -22.87 -37.04 -36.00
CA VAL A 33 -22.28 -38.14 -36.75
C VAL A 33 -22.83 -39.49 -36.30
N THR A 34 -22.94 -39.70 -34.97
CA THR A 34 -23.49 -40.95 -34.42
C THR A 34 -24.93 -41.19 -34.85
N ILE A 35 -25.77 -40.16 -34.94
CA ILE A 35 -27.16 -40.22 -35.39
C ILE A 35 -27.22 -40.37 -36.90
N ALA A 36 -26.47 -39.55 -37.65
CA ALA A 36 -26.47 -39.56 -39.11
C ALA A 36 -25.96 -40.88 -39.72
N ILE A 37 -24.95 -41.49 -39.08
CA ILE A 37 -24.41 -42.79 -39.53
C ILE A 37 -25.25 -43.95 -38.99
N ASN A 38 -26.37 -44.21 -39.62
CA ASN A 38 -27.36 -45.25 -39.27
C ASN A 38 -27.52 -46.31 -40.38
N LYS A 39 -28.45 -47.27 -40.21
CA LYS A 39 -28.68 -48.34 -41.18
C LYS A 39 -29.15 -47.85 -42.54
N LYS A 40 -29.82 -46.68 -42.61
CA LYS A 40 -30.34 -46.11 -43.86
C LYS A 40 -29.22 -45.36 -44.61
N THR A 41 -28.30 -44.73 -43.93
CA THR A 41 -27.22 -43.95 -44.52
C THR A 41 -25.97 -44.78 -44.85
N VAL A 42 -25.63 -45.74 -43.98
CA VAL A 42 -24.50 -46.68 -44.18
C VAL A 42 -24.97 -48.12 -43.93
N THR A 43 -25.20 -48.84 -44.99
CA THR A 43 -25.73 -50.24 -44.96
C THR A 43 -24.72 -51.22 -44.34
N ASN A 44 -23.42 -51.02 -44.57
CA ASN A 44 -22.38 -51.89 -44.02
C ASN A 44 -22.20 -51.65 -42.48
N GLN A 45 -22.49 -52.70 -41.71
CA GLN A 45 -22.41 -52.65 -40.24
C GLN A 45 -20.98 -52.39 -39.73
N GLY A 46 -19.97 -52.94 -40.37
CA GLY A 46 -18.58 -52.74 -39.99
C GLY A 46 -18.13 -51.31 -40.19
N MET A 47 -18.49 -50.71 -41.34
CA MET A 47 -18.21 -49.34 -41.67
C MET A 47 -18.92 -48.38 -40.69
N ARG A 48 -20.21 -48.63 -40.37
CA ARG A 48 -20.93 -47.82 -39.36
C ARG A 48 -20.23 -47.81 -38.01
N LYS A 49 -19.78 -48.98 -37.54
CA LYS A 49 -19.06 -49.08 -36.26
C LYS A 49 -17.73 -48.35 -36.32
N LEU A 50 -17.01 -48.50 -37.41
CA LEU A 50 -15.74 -47.80 -37.59
C LEU A 50 -15.93 -46.29 -37.60
N VAL A 51 -16.79 -45.75 -38.49
CA VAL A 51 -17.00 -44.29 -38.56
C VAL A 51 -17.46 -43.70 -37.23
N ARG A 52 -18.37 -44.38 -36.53
CA ARG A 52 -18.81 -43.92 -35.21
C ARG A 52 -17.69 -43.95 -34.17
N SER A 53 -16.88 -45.03 -34.09
CA SER A 53 -15.74 -45.10 -33.18
C SER A 53 -14.69 -44.03 -33.47
N THR A 54 -14.32 -43.85 -34.74
CA THR A 54 -13.38 -42.82 -35.20
C THR A 54 -13.90 -41.41 -34.88
N SER A 55 -15.19 -41.14 -35.04
CA SER A 55 -15.76 -39.83 -34.70
C SER A 55 -15.62 -39.54 -33.18
N TRP A 56 -15.82 -40.54 -32.31
CA TRP A 56 -15.62 -40.37 -30.88
C TRP A 56 -14.13 -40.28 -30.46
N VAL A 57 -13.23 -40.93 -31.17
CA VAL A 57 -11.78 -40.75 -31.00
C VAL A 57 -11.40 -39.30 -31.34
N VAL A 58 -11.92 -38.76 -32.46
CA VAL A 58 -11.72 -37.35 -32.83
C VAL A 58 -12.27 -36.37 -31.77
N VAL A 59 -13.48 -36.62 -31.25
CA VAL A 59 -14.08 -35.83 -30.17
C VAL A 59 -13.20 -35.88 -28.93
N ALA A 60 -12.73 -37.06 -28.52
CA ALA A 60 -11.85 -37.21 -27.36
C ALA A 60 -10.52 -36.49 -27.56
N THR A 61 -9.92 -36.60 -28.75
CA THR A 61 -8.69 -35.86 -29.09
C THR A 61 -8.90 -34.34 -29.03
N ALA A 62 -10.01 -33.84 -29.59
CA ALA A 62 -10.34 -32.43 -29.57
C ALA A 62 -10.53 -31.93 -28.12
N ALA A 63 -11.20 -32.73 -27.29
CA ALA A 63 -11.37 -32.40 -25.87
C ALA A 63 -10.04 -32.37 -25.12
N ILE A 64 -9.17 -33.37 -25.30
CA ILE A 64 -7.83 -33.39 -24.69
C ILE A 64 -7.02 -32.15 -25.09
N VAL A 65 -6.96 -31.85 -26.38
CA VAL A 65 -6.22 -30.70 -26.91
C VAL A 65 -6.78 -29.39 -26.35
N SER A 66 -8.11 -29.24 -26.35
CA SER A 66 -8.74 -28.01 -25.79
C SER A 66 -8.48 -27.84 -24.30
N ILE A 67 -8.55 -28.91 -23.51
CA ILE A 67 -8.23 -28.89 -22.09
C ILE A 67 -6.75 -28.54 -21.89
N SER A 68 -5.83 -29.19 -22.63
CA SER A 68 -4.40 -28.88 -22.50
C SER A 68 -4.10 -27.44 -22.91
N MET A 69 -4.78 -26.90 -23.93
CA MET A 69 -4.67 -25.48 -24.30
C MET A 69 -5.20 -24.55 -23.20
N ALA A 70 -6.29 -24.89 -22.53
CA ALA A 70 -6.78 -24.11 -21.40
C ALA A 70 -5.79 -24.11 -20.23
N LEU A 71 -5.25 -25.29 -19.89
CA LEU A 71 -4.30 -25.45 -18.79
C LEU A 71 -2.94 -24.81 -19.05
N THR A 72 -2.44 -24.83 -20.29
CA THR A 72 -1.12 -24.28 -20.65
C THR A 72 -1.16 -22.85 -21.19
N GLY A 73 -2.33 -22.31 -21.46
CA GLY A 73 -2.61 -20.92 -21.79
C GLY A 73 -3.23 -20.19 -20.60
N PRO A 74 -4.53 -19.83 -20.65
CA PRO A 74 -5.16 -18.94 -19.66
C PRO A 74 -5.01 -19.36 -18.20
N LEU A 75 -4.95 -20.66 -17.92
CA LEU A 75 -4.81 -21.17 -16.54
C LEU A 75 -3.36 -21.44 -16.10
N ASN A 76 -2.40 -21.25 -16.99
CA ASN A 76 -1.00 -21.62 -16.73
C ASN A 76 -0.42 -20.93 -15.49
N ASN A 77 -0.61 -19.61 -15.38
CA ASN A 77 -0.04 -18.82 -14.29
C ASN A 77 -0.70 -19.17 -12.96
N MET A 78 -2.02 -19.19 -12.93
CA MET A 78 -2.79 -19.56 -11.74
C MET A 78 -2.45 -20.96 -11.23
N LEU A 79 -2.36 -21.96 -12.13
CA LEU A 79 -1.98 -23.33 -11.76
C LEU A 79 -0.53 -23.42 -11.26
N THR A 80 0.37 -22.66 -11.87
CA THR A 80 1.77 -22.61 -11.45
C THR A 80 1.91 -22.00 -10.06
N MET A 81 1.19 -20.91 -9.79
CA MET A 81 1.14 -20.29 -8.45
C MET A 81 0.50 -21.23 -7.43
N ALA A 82 -0.71 -21.71 -7.69
CA ALA A 82 -1.45 -22.59 -6.77
C ALA A 82 -0.75 -23.92 -6.43
N THR A 83 0.17 -24.36 -7.28
CA THR A 83 0.96 -25.59 -7.09
C THR A 83 2.44 -25.32 -6.78
N ALA A 84 2.80 -24.07 -6.48
CA ALA A 84 4.14 -23.69 -6.06
C ALA A 84 4.54 -24.46 -4.78
N THR A 85 5.81 -24.74 -4.65
CA THR A 85 6.34 -25.34 -3.41
C THR A 85 6.18 -24.34 -2.28
N LYS A 86 5.52 -24.73 -1.21
CA LYS A 86 5.43 -23.91 0.00
C LYS A 86 6.75 -24.01 0.77
N HIS A 87 7.21 -22.87 1.21
CA HIS A 87 8.37 -22.71 2.07
C HIS A 87 7.89 -22.19 3.41
N GLU A 88 8.54 -22.60 4.48
CA GLU A 88 8.22 -22.20 5.85
C GLU A 88 9.43 -21.52 6.45
N LEU A 89 9.21 -20.54 7.33
CA LEU A 89 10.28 -19.87 8.05
C LEU A 89 10.89 -20.81 9.08
N THR A 90 12.21 -20.67 9.29
CA THR A 90 12.87 -21.31 10.42
C THR A 90 12.43 -20.67 11.74
N GLN A 91 12.51 -21.44 12.84
CA GLN A 91 12.19 -20.90 14.17
C GLN A 91 13.10 -19.71 14.54
N GLU A 92 14.36 -19.73 14.11
CA GLU A 92 15.32 -18.65 14.34
C GLU A 92 14.84 -17.34 13.71
N THR A 93 14.36 -17.38 12.47
CA THR A 93 13.79 -16.21 11.78
C THR A 93 12.48 -15.73 12.43
N ILE A 94 11.62 -16.65 12.85
CA ILE A 94 10.39 -16.32 13.59
C ILE A 94 10.75 -15.59 14.90
N ASP A 95 11.68 -16.13 15.69
CA ASP A 95 12.09 -15.54 16.96
C ASP A 95 12.73 -14.16 16.79
N LYS A 96 13.58 -14.01 15.76
CA LYS A 96 14.19 -12.72 15.39
C LYS A 96 13.12 -11.69 15.02
N THR A 97 12.17 -12.09 14.18
CA THR A 97 11.08 -11.21 13.72
C THR A 97 10.18 -10.78 14.88
N ASN A 98 9.82 -11.71 15.78
CA ASN A 98 9.05 -11.38 16.99
C ASN A 98 9.79 -10.38 17.88
N LYS A 99 11.11 -10.59 18.09
CA LYS A 99 11.91 -9.64 18.86
C LYS A 99 11.88 -8.25 18.25
N LEU A 100 12.11 -8.14 16.94
CA LEU A 100 12.06 -6.86 16.23
C LEU A 100 10.67 -6.22 16.33
N ALA A 101 9.59 -7.01 16.22
CA ALA A 101 8.22 -6.50 16.37
C ALA A 101 8.01 -5.86 17.75
N VAL A 102 8.54 -6.48 18.80
CA VAL A 102 8.48 -5.91 20.16
C VAL A 102 9.35 -4.67 20.28
N ASP A 103 10.54 -4.66 19.71
CA ASP A 103 11.46 -3.51 19.74
C ASP A 103 10.86 -2.30 19.00
N ILE A 104 10.21 -2.49 17.85
CA ILE A 104 9.48 -1.44 17.12
C ILE A 104 8.33 -0.90 17.98
N GLU A 105 7.55 -1.77 18.59
CA GLU A 105 6.39 -1.35 19.38
C GLU A 105 6.80 -0.63 20.67
N ARG A 106 7.92 -1.03 21.30
CA ARG A 106 8.51 -0.31 22.46
C ARG A 106 8.76 1.17 22.15
N GLU A 107 9.19 1.46 20.93
CA GLU A 107 9.49 2.82 20.48
C GLU A 107 8.32 3.50 19.76
N GLY A 108 7.31 2.73 19.32
CA GLY A 108 6.13 3.22 18.61
C GLY A 108 4.94 3.55 19.50
N ILE A 109 4.82 2.89 20.67
CA ILE A 109 3.78 3.27 21.65
C ILE A 109 3.98 4.72 22.07
N THR A 110 2.93 5.54 21.84
CA THR A 110 2.98 6.97 22.13
C THR A 110 2.19 7.29 23.39
N LEU A 111 2.85 7.83 24.40
CA LEU A 111 2.21 8.32 25.62
C LEU A 111 1.69 9.74 25.38
N LEU A 112 0.38 9.88 25.26
CA LEU A 112 -0.28 11.16 24.94
C LEU A 112 -0.63 11.98 26.19
N GLN A 113 -0.89 11.32 27.31
CA GLN A 113 -1.21 11.98 28.58
C GLN A 113 -0.71 11.15 29.78
N ASN A 114 -0.17 11.79 30.80
CA ASN A 114 0.25 11.13 32.04
C ASN A 114 0.09 12.05 33.25
N ASN A 115 -1.14 12.20 33.72
CA ASN A 115 -1.46 13.06 34.85
C ASN A 115 -1.13 12.38 36.18
N ASP A 116 -0.69 13.16 37.16
CA ASP A 116 -0.37 12.73 38.54
C ASP A 116 0.71 11.63 38.60
N GLY A 117 1.51 11.43 37.53
CA GLY A 117 2.51 10.37 37.44
C GLY A 117 1.89 8.96 37.55
N MET A 118 0.71 8.75 36.94
CA MET A 118 0.00 7.47 36.95
C MET A 118 0.84 6.34 36.37
N LEU A 119 1.56 6.63 35.32
CA LEU A 119 2.54 5.73 34.70
C LEU A 119 3.97 6.22 34.98
N PRO A 120 4.93 5.29 35.17
CA PRO A 120 4.78 3.85 35.18
C PRO A 120 4.17 3.31 36.47
N MET A 121 3.49 2.16 36.36
CA MET A 121 3.06 1.36 37.54
C MET A 121 4.22 0.46 37.96
N ASN A 122 5.19 1.00 38.71
CA ASN A 122 6.45 0.32 39.07
C ASN A 122 6.29 -1.05 39.73
N ASP A 123 5.16 -1.31 40.36
CA ASP A 123 4.79 -2.62 40.91
C ASP A 123 3.60 -3.14 40.11
N ALA A 124 3.87 -3.92 39.09
CA ALA A 124 2.84 -4.60 38.32
C ALA A 124 1.89 -5.35 39.26
N GLY A 125 0.67 -4.91 39.35
CA GLY A 125 -0.33 -5.39 40.27
C GLY A 125 -1.60 -5.88 39.60
N ASN A 126 -2.69 -5.86 40.36
CA ASN A 126 -4.00 -6.17 39.79
C ASN A 126 -4.51 -4.98 38.96
N ILE A 127 -5.03 -5.24 37.77
CA ILE A 127 -5.64 -4.24 36.87
C ILE A 127 -6.95 -4.76 36.31
N ASN A 128 -8.01 -3.95 36.35
CA ASN A 128 -9.27 -4.27 35.67
C ASN A 128 -9.17 -3.78 34.20
N VAL A 129 -9.41 -4.67 33.23
CA VAL A 129 -9.36 -4.28 31.81
C VAL A 129 -10.78 -4.26 31.27
N PHE A 130 -11.21 -3.08 30.82
CA PHE A 130 -12.53 -2.81 30.27
C PHE A 130 -12.42 -2.53 28.76
N GLY A 131 -13.56 -2.68 28.08
CA GLY A 131 -13.70 -2.54 26.64
C GLY A 131 -13.57 -3.88 25.92
N TRP A 132 -14.49 -4.15 25.00
CA TRP A 132 -14.49 -5.39 24.22
C TRP A 132 -13.20 -5.56 23.41
N ALA A 133 -12.60 -4.44 22.96
CA ALA A 133 -11.33 -4.44 22.25
C ALA A 133 -10.18 -5.05 23.08
N SER A 134 -10.29 -5.14 24.40
CA SER A 134 -9.27 -5.77 25.27
C SER A 134 -9.11 -7.27 25.02
N THR A 135 -10.19 -7.95 24.64
CA THR A 135 -10.19 -9.39 24.30
C THR A 135 -10.19 -9.65 22.79
N ASN A 136 -10.39 -8.61 22.00
CA ASN A 136 -10.38 -8.64 20.53
C ASN A 136 -9.59 -7.44 19.97
N PRO A 137 -8.31 -7.30 20.32
CA PRO A 137 -7.51 -6.17 19.88
C PRO A 137 -7.22 -6.25 18.39
N ILE A 138 -6.74 -5.13 17.83
CA ILE A 138 -6.38 -5.01 16.43
C ILE A 138 -4.86 -5.18 16.32
N TYR A 139 -4.43 -6.20 15.60
CA TYR A 139 -3.02 -6.51 15.36
C TYR A 139 -2.47 -5.87 14.09
N GLY A 140 -3.32 -5.65 13.09
CA GLY A 140 -3.00 -5.10 11.79
C GLY A 140 -4.27 -4.73 11.03
N GLY A 141 -4.13 -4.08 9.87
CA GLY A 141 -5.26 -3.78 8.99
C GLY A 141 -5.75 -5.00 8.20
N THR A 142 -6.68 -4.75 7.28
CA THR A 142 -7.28 -5.79 6.44
C THR A 142 -6.90 -5.59 4.97
N GLY A 143 -7.13 -6.60 4.11
CA GLY A 143 -6.79 -6.56 2.69
C GLY A 143 -5.42 -7.20 2.39
N SER A 144 -4.70 -6.66 1.41
CA SER A 144 -3.36 -7.14 1.01
C SER A 144 -2.33 -6.96 2.13
N GLY A 145 -2.49 -5.92 2.97
CA GLY A 145 -1.66 -5.65 4.15
C GLY A 145 -2.04 -6.44 5.41
N ALA A 146 -2.99 -7.39 5.33
CA ALA A 146 -3.42 -8.17 6.49
C ALA A 146 -2.35 -9.17 6.95
N LEU A 147 -2.25 -9.37 8.27
CA LEU A 147 -1.37 -10.36 8.87
C LEU A 147 -1.81 -11.80 8.55
N SER A 148 -0.92 -12.75 8.82
CA SER A 148 -1.16 -14.17 8.60
C SER A 148 -1.76 -14.83 9.84
N ASP A 149 -2.85 -15.59 9.67
CA ASP A 149 -3.44 -16.44 10.72
C ASP A 149 -2.62 -17.72 10.98
N ALA A 150 -1.51 -17.94 10.26
CA ALA A 150 -0.70 -19.15 10.40
C ALA A 150 0.28 -19.08 11.59
N TYR A 151 0.45 -17.93 12.19
CA TYR A 151 1.37 -17.68 13.30
C TYR A 151 0.61 -17.23 14.53
N ASP A 152 1.11 -17.67 15.69
CA ASP A 152 0.55 -17.27 16.98
C ASP A 152 0.74 -15.77 17.20
N THR A 153 -0.20 -15.15 17.91
CA THR A 153 -0.15 -13.73 18.29
C THR A 153 -0.07 -13.60 19.80
N THR A 154 0.77 -12.72 20.29
CA THR A 154 0.74 -12.28 21.70
C THR A 154 -0.48 -11.38 21.88
N THR A 155 -1.44 -11.81 22.71
CA THR A 155 -2.62 -10.99 22.97
C THR A 155 -2.29 -9.80 23.88
N LEU A 156 -3.14 -8.77 23.88
CA LEU A 156 -3.00 -7.63 24.81
C LEU A 156 -2.94 -8.10 26.27
N LEU A 157 -3.77 -9.09 26.63
CA LEU A 157 -3.79 -9.63 28.00
C LEU A 157 -2.53 -10.46 28.29
N ASP A 158 -1.98 -11.19 27.32
CA ASP A 158 -0.70 -11.92 27.48
C ASP A 158 0.44 -10.94 27.74
N GLY A 159 0.54 -9.85 26.96
CA GLY A 159 1.56 -8.81 27.17
C GLY A 159 1.50 -8.18 28.57
N LEU A 160 0.28 -7.99 29.11
CA LEU A 160 0.12 -7.55 30.50
C LEU A 160 0.61 -8.60 31.50
N HIS A 161 0.26 -9.88 31.30
CA HIS A 161 0.66 -10.98 32.18
C HIS A 161 2.18 -11.16 32.18
N ASP A 162 2.83 -11.08 31.04
CA ASP A 162 4.29 -11.24 30.88
C ASP A 162 5.04 -10.09 31.57
N ALA A 163 4.44 -8.91 31.58
CA ALA A 163 4.95 -7.77 32.37
C ALA A 163 4.76 -7.92 33.86
N GLY A 164 3.89 -8.86 34.33
CA GLY A 164 3.65 -9.17 35.74
C GLY A 164 2.29 -8.69 36.28
N PHE A 165 1.46 -8.07 35.45
CA PHE A 165 0.10 -7.71 35.84
C PHE A 165 -0.80 -8.93 35.99
N LYS A 166 -1.83 -8.77 36.83
CA LYS A 166 -2.93 -9.74 36.92
C LYS A 166 -4.20 -9.03 36.45
N THR A 167 -4.87 -9.62 35.49
CA THR A 167 -6.13 -9.11 34.95
C THR A 167 -7.32 -9.76 35.64
N ASN A 168 -8.48 -9.07 35.64
CA ASN A 168 -9.70 -9.60 36.25
C ASN A 168 -10.36 -10.62 35.31
N GLU A 169 -10.29 -11.90 35.70
CA GLU A 169 -10.82 -13.02 34.89
C GLU A 169 -12.34 -12.93 34.65
N GLU A 170 -13.12 -12.35 35.59
CA GLU A 170 -14.57 -12.20 35.43
C GLU A 170 -14.90 -11.16 34.35
N LEU A 171 -14.12 -10.05 34.26
CA LEU A 171 -14.25 -9.09 33.19
C LEU A 171 -13.82 -9.69 31.84
N THR A 172 -12.68 -10.37 31.80
CA THR A 172 -12.22 -11.07 30.59
C THR A 172 -13.27 -12.03 30.08
N LYS A 173 -13.85 -12.85 30.97
CA LYS A 173 -14.92 -13.78 30.62
C LYS A 173 -16.17 -13.05 30.13
N PHE A 174 -16.56 -11.96 30.76
CA PHE A 174 -17.72 -11.15 30.36
C PHE A 174 -17.61 -10.69 28.90
N TYR A 175 -16.46 -10.13 28.51
CA TYR A 175 -16.25 -9.66 27.14
C TYR A 175 -16.13 -10.83 26.15
N THR A 176 -15.44 -11.90 26.49
CA THR A 176 -15.30 -13.08 25.64
C THR A 176 -16.64 -13.76 25.39
N ASP A 177 -17.51 -13.83 26.42
CA ASP A 177 -18.85 -14.42 26.30
C ASP A 177 -19.81 -13.52 25.50
N TYR A 178 -19.57 -12.19 25.45
CA TYR A 178 -20.43 -11.23 24.75
C TYR A 178 -20.35 -11.38 23.23
N SER A 179 -19.18 -11.29 22.68
CA SER A 179 -18.91 -11.50 21.26
C SER A 179 -17.49 -11.99 21.06
N THR A 180 -17.28 -12.88 20.08
CA THR A 180 -15.97 -13.42 19.75
C THR A 180 -15.43 -12.90 18.42
N THR A 181 -16.23 -12.12 17.67
CA THR A 181 -15.86 -11.70 16.32
C THR A 181 -16.13 -10.21 16.11
N ARG A 182 -15.14 -9.54 15.54
CA ARG A 182 -15.28 -8.17 14.98
C ARG A 182 -16.03 -8.23 13.65
N GLY A 183 -16.74 -7.15 13.31
CA GLY A 183 -17.29 -6.98 11.97
C GLY A 183 -16.19 -7.14 10.90
N VAL A 184 -16.50 -7.83 9.82
CA VAL A 184 -15.55 -8.07 8.74
C VAL A 184 -15.45 -6.83 7.87
N ILE A 185 -14.24 -6.31 7.70
CA ILE A 185 -13.91 -5.29 6.71
C ILE A 185 -13.14 -5.99 5.60
N ALA A 186 -13.76 -6.07 4.42
CA ALA A 186 -13.19 -6.68 3.23
C ALA A 186 -13.11 -5.63 2.10
N VAL A 187 -12.31 -5.89 1.08
CA VAL A 187 -12.06 -4.97 -0.05
C VAL A 187 -13.34 -4.43 -0.73
N THR A 188 -14.49 -5.09 -0.55
CA THR A 188 -15.75 -4.73 -1.25
C THR A 188 -16.94 -4.53 -0.34
N SER A 189 -16.79 -4.79 0.96
CA SER A 189 -17.88 -4.66 1.92
C SER A 189 -17.35 -4.54 3.34
N ALA A 190 -18.04 -3.81 4.18
CA ALA A 190 -17.70 -3.71 5.59
C ALA A 190 -18.94 -3.84 6.47
N ASP A 191 -18.74 -4.51 7.59
CA ASP A 191 -19.61 -4.44 8.77
C ASP A 191 -18.86 -3.58 9.82
N TRP A 192 -19.30 -2.33 9.99
CA TRP A 192 -18.69 -1.36 10.89
C TRP A 192 -19.16 -1.49 12.34
N THR A 193 -19.74 -2.62 12.70
CA THR A 193 -20.20 -2.90 14.07
C THR A 193 -18.99 -2.84 15.04
N LEU A 194 -19.14 -2.04 16.09
CA LEU A 194 -18.22 -1.99 17.23
C LEU A 194 -18.86 -2.73 18.39
N PRO A 195 -18.52 -3.99 18.63
CA PRO A 195 -19.13 -4.75 19.73
C PRO A 195 -18.63 -4.16 21.06
N GLU A 196 -19.52 -3.49 21.79
CA GLU A 196 -19.29 -3.06 23.16
C GLU A 196 -20.58 -3.31 23.95
N PRO A 197 -20.49 -4.06 25.07
CA PRO A 197 -21.68 -4.37 25.86
C PRO A 197 -22.41 -3.11 26.33
N ALA A 198 -23.71 -3.01 26.05
CA ALA A 198 -24.53 -1.88 26.53
C ALA A 198 -24.44 -1.78 28.06
N ALA A 199 -24.43 -0.55 28.61
CA ALA A 199 -24.24 -0.28 30.04
C ALA A 199 -25.15 -1.11 30.96
N GLY A 200 -26.37 -1.38 30.53
CA GLY A 200 -27.34 -2.20 31.30
C GLY A 200 -26.97 -3.68 31.44
N THR A 201 -25.95 -4.17 30.69
CA THR A 201 -25.48 -5.55 30.79
C THR A 201 -24.39 -5.74 31.86
N TYR A 202 -23.79 -4.66 32.34
CA TYR A 202 -22.80 -4.69 33.42
C TYR A 202 -23.51 -4.87 34.78
N ALA A 203 -23.62 -6.09 35.23
CA ALA A 203 -24.26 -6.39 36.49
C ALA A 203 -23.52 -5.75 37.68
N ASP A 204 -24.26 -5.26 38.69
CA ASP A 204 -23.69 -4.70 39.92
C ASP A 204 -22.66 -5.62 40.61
N GLU A 205 -22.86 -6.94 40.50
CA GLU A 205 -21.95 -7.96 41.04
C GLU A 205 -20.61 -7.95 40.30
N LEU A 206 -20.63 -7.82 38.98
CA LEU A 206 -19.41 -7.73 38.14
C LEU A 206 -18.59 -6.48 38.51
N ILE A 207 -19.25 -5.33 38.63
CA ILE A 207 -18.60 -4.08 39.02
C ILE A 207 -18.11 -4.15 40.46
N GLY A 208 -18.88 -4.76 41.35
CA GLY A 208 -18.47 -5.01 42.75
C GLY A 208 -17.24 -5.92 42.84
N ASN A 209 -17.17 -6.97 42.02
CA ASN A 209 -15.98 -7.81 41.90
C ASN A 209 -14.78 -7.00 41.39
N ALA A 210 -14.94 -6.22 40.35
CA ALA A 210 -13.87 -5.40 39.77
C ALA A 210 -13.29 -4.40 40.80
N LYS A 211 -14.15 -3.72 41.58
CA LYS A 211 -13.72 -2.80 42.65
C LYS A 211 -12.98 -3.51 43.78
N ASN A 212 -13.32 -4.74 44.09
CA ASN A 212 -12.62 -5.53 45.09
C ASN A 212 -11.28 -6.06 44.56
N PHE A 213 -11.15 -6.26 43.26
CA PHE A 213 -9.96 -6.78 42.62
C PHE A 213 -8.85 -5.73 42.48
N SER A 214 -9.19 -4.50 42.05
CA SER A 214 -8.22 -3.41 41.87
C SER A 214 -8.91 -2.04 41.96
N ASP A 215 -8.19 -0.99 42.39
CA ASP A 215 -8.60 0.40 42.30
C ASP A 215 -8.23 1.05 40.95
N THR A 216 -7.53 0.32 40.11
CA THR A 216 -7.06 0.73 38.79
C THR A 216 -7.83 0.02 37.67
N ALA A 217 -8.23 0.80 36.69
CA ALA A 217 -8.85 0.32 35.46
C ALA A 217 -8.07 0.74 34.22
N MET A 218 -8.04 -0.11 33.23
CA MET A 218 -7.62 0.21 31.87
C MET A 218 -8.83 0.08 30.95
N VAL A 219 -9.02 1.05 30.07
CA VAL A 219 -10.06 1.04 29.04
C VAL A 219 -9.39 0.92 27.68
N VAL A 220 -9.84 -0.01 26.86
CA VAL A 220 -9.30 -0.25 25.50
C VAL A 220 -10.37 0.09 24.47
N ILE A 221 -10.07 1.04 23.58
CA ILE A 221 -10.87 1.43 22.43
C ILE A 221 -10.17 0.98 21.16
N GLY A 222 -10.88 0.35 20.23
CA GLY A 222 -10.28 -0.16 18.98
C GLY A 222 -10.98 0.35 17.73
N ARG A 223 -10.21 0.76 16.73
CA ARG A 223 -10.69 1.13 15.38
C ARG A 223 -9.82 0.46 14.33
N VAL A 224 -10.46 -0.23 13.37
CA VAL A 224 -9.76 -0.94 12.29
C VAL A 224 -10.03 -0.26 10.96
N GLY A 225 -8.96 -0.07 10.18
CA GLY A 225 -9.01 0.30 8.77
C GLY A 225 -8.63 -0.88 7.87
N GLY A 226 -8.84 -0.73 6.58
CA GLY A 226 -8.53 -1.77 5.62
C GLY A 226 -8.56 -1.31 4.18
N GLU A 227 -8.04 -2.13 3.32
CA GLU A 227 -8.02 -1.91 1.87
C GLU A 227 -9.44 -1.94 1.27
N GLY A 228 -9.69 -1.04 0.34
CA GLY A 228 -10.89 -0.99 -0.51
C GLY A 228 -12.03 -0.13 0.01
N LEU A 229 -12.00 0.29 1.28
CA LEU A 229 -13.04 1.11 1.90
C LEU A 229 -12.42 2.11 2.89
N ASP A 230 -12.81 3.37 2.76
CA ASP A 230 -12.50 4.40 3.75
C ASP A 230 -13.41 4.29 4.98
N LEU A 231 -12.95 4.81 6.10
CA LEU A 231 -13.70 4.85 7.35
C LEU A 231 -14.90 5.82 7.19
N PRO A 232 -16.10 5.46 7.68
CA PRO A 232 -17.28 6.30 7.53
C PRO A 232 -17.15 7.67 8.20
N THR A 233 -17.31 8.73 7.41
CA THR A 233 -17.45 10.12 7.89
C THR A 233 -18.88 10.43 8.38
N ASP A 234 -19.85 9.57 8.07
CA ASP A 234 -21.22 9.56 8.61
C ASP A 234 -21.69 8.12 8.74
N MET A 235 -21.86 7.65 9.95
CA MET A 235 -22.32 6.28 10.24
C MET A 235 -23.76 6.01 9.78
N LYS A 236 -24.51 7.03 9.39
CA LYS A 236 -25.87 6.93 8.82
C LYS A 236 -25.89 7.12 7.30
N ALA A 237 -24.73 7.23 6.66
CA ALA A 237 -24.66 7.34 5.21
C ALA A 237 -25.18 6.08 4.50
N ASP A 238 -25.70 6.25 3.28
CA ASP A 238 -26.12 5.13 2.44
C ASP A 238 -24.94 4.18 2.16
N GLY A 239 -25.15 2.88 2.38
CA GLY A 239 -24.11 1.85 2.19
C GLY A 239 -23.28 1.53 3.44
N VAL A 240 -23.35 2.33 4.49
CA VAL A 240 -22.73 2.01 5.79
C VAL A 240 -23.62 1.03 6.55
N THR A 241 -23.04 -0.08 6.96
CA THR A 241 -23.77 -1.12 7.71
C THR A 241 -23.11 -1.39 9.06
N TYR A 242 -23.89 -1.39 10.11
CA TYR A 242 -23.47 -1.79 11.46
C TYR A 242 -24.70 -2.23 12.27
N ASN A 243 -24.45 -2.87 13.41
CA ASN A 243 -25.49 -3.26 14.36
C ASN A 243 -25.32 -2.47 15.66
N ASP A 244 -26.43 -1.95 16.19
CA ASP A 244 -26.46 -1.32 17.50
C ASP A 244 -26.33 -2.39 18.61
N ASN A 245 -25.58 -2.09 19.66
CA ASN A 245 -25.38 -2.97 20.82
C ASN A 245 -26.58 -2.96 21.78
N SER A 246 -27.49 -2.02 21.63
CA SER A 246 -28.71 -1.86 22.42
C SER A 246 -29.94 -1.75 21.55
N LYS A 247 -31.09 -2.13 22.09
CA LYS A 247 -32.40 -1.84 21.48
C LYS A 247 -32.99 -0.51 21.96
N ASP A 248 -32.39 0.08 22.98
CA ASP A 248 -32.92 1.26 23.68
C ASP A 248 -32.30 2.56 23.15
N TYR A 249 -31.20 2.47 22.40
CA TYR A 249 -30.51 3.62 21.77
C TYR A 249 -29.74 3.19 20.54
N GLU A 250 -29.38 4.13 19.69
CA GLU A 250 -28.48 3.99 18.55
C GLU A 250 -27.03 4.24 19.01
N ASP A 251 -26.10 3.37 18.61
CA ASP A 251 -24.68 3.56 18.92
C ASP A 251 -24.08 4.77 18.21
N PHE A 252 -24.59 5.07 17.01
CA PHE A 252 -24.19 6.22 16.22
C PHE A 252 -25.41 7.06 15.83
N PRO A 253 -25.72 8.14 16.57
CA PRO A 253 -26.71 9.11 16.16
C PRO A 253 -26.37 9.76 14.81
N LYS A 254 -27.32 10.44 14.19
CA LYS A 254 -27.07 11.16 12.93
C LYS A 254 -26.00 12.24 13.11
N GLY A 255 -25.01 12.25 12.19
CA GLY A 255 -23.91 13.20 12.17
C GLY A 255 -22.72 12.76 13.01
N THR A 256 -22.68 11.50 13.43
CA THR A 256 -21.49 10.89 14.05
C THR A 256 -20.71 10.08 13.03
N HIS A 257 -19.41 9.98 13.25
CA HIS A 257 -18.49 9.25 12.37
C HIS A 257 -17.80 8.08 13.11
N TYR A 258 -17.07 7.25 12.38
CA TYR A 258 -16.43 6.05 12.94
C TYR A 258 -15.29 6.35 13.91
N LEU A 259 -14.61 7.50 13.77
CA LEU A 259 -13.44 7.89 14.57
C LEU A 259 -13.80 8.74 15.82
N GLU A 260 -15.03 8.59 16.31
CA GLU A 260 -15.45 9.07 17.63
C GLU A 260 -16.05 7.91 18.44
N LEU A 261 -16.35 8.15 19.72
CA LEU A 261 -16.93 7.12 20.60
C LEU A 261 -18.37 6.78 20.17
N SER A 262 -18.69 5.48 20.10
CA SER A 262 -20.07 5.02 20.05
C SER A 262 -20.78 5.31 21.38
N GLN A 263 -22.12 5.26 21.39
CA GLN A 263 -22.88 5.46 22.63
C GLN A 263 -22.56 4.38 23.67
N SER A 264 -22.40 3.12 23.25
CA SER A 264 -22.02 2.04 24.17
C SER A 264 -20.63 2.25 24.78
N GLU A 265 -19.65 2.76 24.01
CA GLU A 265 -18.33 3.11 24.52
C GLU A 265 -18.38 4.31 25.49
N LYS A 266 -19.19 5.35 25.19
CA LYS A 266 -19.42 6.47 26.10
C LYS A 266 -20.00 5.99 27.44
N ASP A 267 -21.02 5.16 27.38
CA ASP A 267 -21.68 4.60 28.55
C ASP A 267 -20.73 3.72 29.38
N MET A 268 -19.84 2.97 28.73
CA MET A 268 -18.80 2.16 29.41
C MET A 268 -17.79 3.07 30.10
N ILE A 269 -17.32 4.13 29.46
CA ILE A 269 -16.39 5.10 30.05
C ILE A 269 -17.04 5.80 31.26
N ASP A 270 -18.31 6.22 31.15
CA ASP A 270 -19.08 6.78 32.28
C ASP A 270 -19.16 5.79 33.45
N LEU A 271 -19.41 4.52 33.16
CA LEU A 271 -19.46 3.47 34.17
C LEU A 271 -18.12 3.30 34.86
N VAL A 272 -17.03 3.23 34.10
CA VAL A 272 -15.67 3.02 34.61
C VAL A 272 -15.24 4.23 35.46
N THR A 273 -15.35 5.44 34.93
CA THR A 273 -14.89 6.67 35.63
C THR A 273 -15.73 6.98 36.84
N LYS A 274 -16.99 6.56 36.93
CA LYS A 274 -17.81 6.63 38.13
C LYS A 274 -17.32 5.71 39.25
N ASN A 275 -16.68 4.57 38.89
CA ASN A 275 -16.30 3.54 39.86
C ASN A 275 -14.82 3.47 40.19
N PHE A 276 -13.93 4.04 39.33
CA PHE A 276 -12.48 4.01 39.48
C PHE A 276 -11.89 5.41 39.34
N GLU A 277 -10.96 5.76 40.22
CA GLU A 277 -10.28 7.05 40.23
C GLU A 277 -8.96 7.03 39.40
N LYS A 278 -8.47 5.84 39.05
CA LYS A 278 -7.24 5.61 38.34
C LYS A 278 -7.57 4.85 37.02
N VAL A 279 -7.68 5.60 35.96
CA VAL A 279 -8.01 5.03 34.66
C VAL A 279 -6.90 5.31 33.64
N VAL A 280 -6.45 4.25 32.95
CA VAL A 280 -5.56 4.32 31.78
C VAL A 280 -6.41 4.06 30.56
N LEU A 281 -6.38 4.96 29.58
CA LEU A 281 -7.03 4.80 28.30
C LEU A 281 -6.00 4.33 27.25
N VAL A 282 -6.30 3.24 26.56
CA VAL A 282 -5.52 2.71 25.43
C VAL A 282 -6.36 2.83 24.19
N TYR A 283 -5.88 3.56 23.21
CA TYR A 283 -6.44 3.60 21.86
C TYR A 283 -5.63 2.68 20.95
N ASN A 284 -6.26 1.60 20.48
CA ASN A 284 -5.69 0.63 19.57
C ASN A 284 -6.30 0.81 18.17
N GLY A 285 -5.68 1.63 17.35
CA GLY A 285 -6.09 1.96 16.00
C GLY A 285 -5.04 2.79 15.29
N ALA A 286 -5.02 2.71 13.96
CA ALA A 286 -3.98 3.35 13.14
C ALA A 286 -4.32 4.80 12.74
N ASN A 287 -5.58 5.19 12.77
CA ASN A 287 -6.04 6.50 12.35
C ASN A 287 -6.16 7.43 13.56
N ALA A 288 -5.85 8.72 13.41
CA ALA A 288 -6.11 9.71 14.46
C ALA A 288 -7.58 9.69 14.87
N PHE A 289 -7.83 9.69 16.17
CA PHE A 289 -9.14 9.53 16.78
C PHE A 289 -9.48 10.74 17.68
N GLU A 290 -10.74 11.08 17.82
CA GLU A 290 -11.16 12.14 18.72
C GLU A 290 -11.01 11.71 20.19
N LEU A 291 -9.86 12.02 20.80
CA LEU A 291 -9.55 11.72 22.20
C LEU A 291 -9.90 12.87 23.15
N ASN A 292 -10.45 13.97 22.64
CA ASN A 292 -10.73 15.17 23.44
C ASN A 292 -11.69 14.91 24.60
N PHE A 293 -12.54 13.90 24.51
CA PHE A 293 -13.43 13.50 25.60
C PHE A 293 -12.68 13.15 26.89
N ALA A 294 -11.41 12.71 26.81
CA ALA A 294 -10.61 12.35 27.99
C ALA A 294 -10.46 13.53 28.98
N LYS A 295 -10.54 14.77 28.50
CA LYS A 295 -10.49 15.99 29.35
C LYS A 295 -11.71 16.14 30.28
N ASP A 296 -12.84 15.53 29.89
CA ASP A 296 -14.10 15.59 30.65
C ASP A 296 -14.10 14.61 31.85
N TYR A 297 -13.16 13.66 31.85
CA TYR A 297 -13.04 12.62 32.85
C TYR A 297 -11.72 12.72 33.63
N PRO A 298 -11.65 13.45 34.74
CA PRO A 298 -10.41 13.63 35.53
C PRO A 298 -9.86 12.32 36.09
N GLN A 299 -10.62 11.25 36.06
CA GLN A 299 -10.20 9.88 36.42
C GLN A 299 -9.31 9.24 35.33
N ILE A 300 -9.42 9.65 34.07
CA ILE A 300 -8.51 9.22 33.00
C ILE A 300 -7.18 9.94 33.21
N LYS A 301 -6.22 9.21 33.81
CA LYS A 301 -4.92 9.76 34.21
C LYS A 301 -3.89 9.66 33.07
N SER A 302 -3.95 8.57 32.31
CA SER A 302 -3.02 8.35 31.20
C SER A 302 -3.76 7.93 29.95
N VAL A 303 -3.24 8.37 28.82
CA VAL A 303 -3.72 8.02 27.47
C VAL A 303 -2.53 7.53 26.66
N LEU A 304 -2.65 6.34 26.09
CA LEU A 304 -1.66 5.77 25.18
C LEU A 304 -2.29 5.52 23.81
N TRP A 305 -1.55 5.85 22.78
CA TRP A 305 -1.82 5.43 21.43
C TRP A 305 -0.95 4.19 21.12
N VAL A 306 -1.62 3.08 20.82
CA VAL A 306 -1.02 1.78 20.52
C VAL A 306 -1.57 1.35 19.17
N PRO A 307 -0.92 1.72 18.04
CA PRO A 307 -1.42 1.39 16.72
C PRO A 307 -1.46 -0.14 16.48
N HIS A 308 -1.13 -0.62 15.31
CA HIS A 308 -1.24 -2.04 14.96
C HIS A 308 0.06 -2.80 15.24
N PRO A 309 0.21 -3.51 16.36
CA PRO A 309 1.48 -4.00 16.90
C PRO A 309 2.06 -5.23 16.19
N GLY A 310 1.44 -5.72 15.10
CA GLY A 310 1.86 -6.99 14.52
C GLY A 310 1.54 -8.18 15.42
N GLN A 311 2.24 -9.30 15.21
CA GLN A 311 1.91 -10.53 15.94
C GLN A 311 2.46 -10.59 17.37
N ALA A 312 3.55 -9.88 17.69
CA ALA A 312 4.22 -9.96 19.01
C ALA A 312 4.20 -8.63 19.81
N GLY A 313 3.90 -7.49 19.17
CA GLY A 313 4.18 -6.18 19.76
C GLY A 313 3.42 -5.85 21.06
N PHE A 314 2.29 -6.50 21.38
CA PHE A 314 1.60 -6.25 22.65
C PHE A 314 2.41 -6.59 23.91
N GLU A 315 3.53 -7.33 23.80
CA GLU A 315 4.49 -7.45 24.91
C GLU A 315 4.97 -6.07 25.39
N ALA A 316 5.26 -5.16 24.44
CA ALA A 316 5.75 -3.82 24.75
C ALA A 316 4.74 -2.99 25.58
N LEU A 317 3.43 -3.15 25.35
CA LEU A 317 2.42 -2.43 26.13
C LEU A 317 2.53 -2.74 27.62
N GLY A 318 2.64 -4.03 27.97
CA GLY A 318 2.83 -4.45 29.36
C GLY A 318 4.11 -3.89 29.97
N GLU A 319 5.20 -3.87 29.20
CA GLU A 319 6.49 -3.33 29.64
C GLU A 319 6.46 -1.82 29.88
N VAL A 320 5.81 -1.07 28.98
CA VAL A 320 5.60 0.38 29.13
C VAL A 320 4.80 0.66 30.40
N LEU A 321 3.67 0.00 30.59
CA LEU A 321 2.83 0.20 31.78
C LEU A 321 3.58 -0.13 33.09
N ALA A 322 4.44 -1.13 33.08
CA ALA A 322 5.23 -1.56 34.24
C ALA A 322 6.52 -0.73 34.46
N GLY A 323 6.86 0.19 33.55
CA GLY A 323 8.09 0.96 33.59
C GLY A 323 9.36 0.17 33.29
N LYS A 324 9.23 -1.00 32.66
CA LYS A 324 10.37 -1.76 32.16
C LYS A 324 10.94 -1.14 30.88
N THR A 325 10.08 -0.46 30.13
CA THR A 325 10.41 0.33 28.94
C THR A 325 9.90 1.74 29.16
N ASN A 326 10.74 2.75 28.90
CA ASN A 326 10.33 4.14 28.90
C ASN A 326 9.79 4.49 27.50
N PRO A 327 8.53 4.96 27.35
CA PRO A 327 8.00 5.32 26.05
C PRO A 327 8.80 6.45 25.41
N SER A 328 9.08 6.32 24.12
CA SER A 328 9.78 7.32 23.31
C SER A 328 9.09 7.56 21.95
N GLY A 329 7.88 7.03 21.80
CA GLY A 329 7.06 7.22 20.61
C GLY A 329 6.59 8.67 20.48
N ARG A 330 6.47 9.11 19.22
CA ARG A 330 5.93 10.42 18.83
C ARG A 330 4.77 10.23 17.87
N THR A 331 3.81 11.13 17.88
CA THR A 331 2.71 11.09 16.90
C THR A 331 3.24 11.27 15.48
N ALA A 332 2.75 10.44 14.58
CA ALA A 332 3.02 10.57 13.14
C ALA A 332 1.91 11.35 12.41
N ASP A 333 0.85 11.69 13.12
CA ASP A 333 -0.30 12.47 12.65
C ASP A 333 -0.74 13.48 13.71
N THR A 334 -1.36 14.56 13.25
CA THR A 334 -2.01 15.53 14.14
C THR A 334 -3.34 14.99 14.65
N PHE A 335 -3.56 15.00 15.97
CA PHE A 335 -4.83 14.66 16.60
C PHE A 335 -5.66 15.93 16.83
N LEU A 336 -6.90 15.92 16.35
CA LEU A 336 -7.82 17.05 16.47
C LEU A 336 -8.81 16.86 17.62
N THR A 337 -9.31 17.99 18.12
CA THR A 337 -10.44 18.00 19.07
C THR A 337 -11.77 17.62 18.41
N ASP A 338 -11.89 17.89 17.10
CA ASP A 338 -13.02 17.60 16.23
C ASP A 338 -12.49 17.38 14.80
N LEU A 339 -12.61 16.17 14.27
CA LEU A 339 -12.06 15.79 12.97
C LEU A 339 -12.74 16.51 11.79
N THR A 340 -13.91 17.14 12.00
CA THR A 340 -14.57 17.97 10.97
C THR A 340 -13.79 19.25 10.66
N ALA A 341 -12.83 19.63 11.52
CA ALA A 341 -11.92 20.75 11.29
C ALA A 341 -10.77 20.43 10.32
N ASN A 342 -10.63 19.20 9.90
CA ASN A 342 -9.62 18.80 8.91
C ASN A 342 -9.88 19.51 7.57
N PRO A 343 -8.87 20.11 6.93
CA PRO A 343 -9.06 20.86 5.67
C PRO A 343 -9.58 19.98 4.53
N THR A 344 -9.43 18.66 4.60
CA THR A 344 -9.91 17.73 3.58
C THR A 344 -11.35 17.26 3.79
N TRP A 345 -11.97 17.58 4.93
CA TRP A 345 -13.26 17.03 5.36
C TRP A 345 -14.35 17.04 4.28
N ASN A 346 -14.52 18.17 3.58
CA ASN A 346 -15.55 18.32 2.55
C ASN A 346 -15.10 17.83 1.15
N ASN A 347 -13.82 17.49 1.00
CA ASN A 347 -13.21 17.06 -0.27
C ASN A 347 -12.57 15.69 -0.13
N PHE A 348 -13.20 14.79 0.62
CA PHE A 348 -12.83 13.40 0.79
C PHE A 348 -14.09 12.53 0.64
N GLY A 349 -13.99 11.40 -0.08
CA GLY A 349 -15.09 10.47 -0.27
C GLY A 349 -15.54 10.31 -1.74
N ASN A 350 -16.84 10.14 -1.97
CA ASN A 350 -17.40 9.80 -3.28
C ASN A 350 -18.09 11.00 -3.94
N PHE A 351 -17.52 11.49 -5.04
CA PHE A 351 -18.11 12.53 -5.87
C PHE A 351 -18.26 12.01 -7.31
N GLU A 352 -19.50 12.01 -7.82
CA GLU A 352 -19.84 11.43 -9.13
C GLU A 352 -20.01 12.54 -10.18
N TYR A 353 -19.40 12.35 -11.37
CA TYR A 353 -19.71 13.24 -12.49
C TYR A 353 -21.12 12.97 -13.05
N ASP A 354 -21.83 14.02 -13.39
CA ASP A 354 -23.21 13.95 -13.89
C ASP A 354 -23.33 13.88 -15.42
N ASN A 355 -22.21 14.05 -16.15
CA ASN A 355 -22.20 14.25 -17.60
C ASN A 355 -21.21 13.34 -18.35
N VAL A 356 -20.87 12.16 -17.82
CA VAL A 356 -19.77 11.28 -18.33
C VAL A 356 -20.28 9.93 -18.86
N LYS A 357 -21.52 9.87 -19.30
CA LYS A 357 -22.14 8.64 -19.77
C LYS A 357 -21.39 7.95 -20.92
N GLU A 358 -20.69 8.69 -21.74
CA GLU A 358 -19.85 8.20 -22.83
C GLU A 358 -18.63 7.39 -22.37
N PHE A 359 -18.25 7.50 -21.09
CA PHE A 359 -17.12 6.78 -20.48
C PHE A 359 -17.56 5.63 -19.57
N GLU A 360 -18.87 5.32 -19.56
CA GLU A 360 -19.37 4.13 -18.88
C GLU A 360 -18.76 2.86 -19.50
N VAL A 361 -18.22 1.99 -18.65
CA VAL A 361 -17.71 0.68 -19.04
C VAL A 361 -18.33 -0.41 -18.18
N ASP A 362 -18.70 -1.53 -18.84
CA ASP A 362 -19.25 -2.67 -18.13
C ASP A 362 -18.14 -3.41 -17.37
N SER A 363 -18.44 -3.79 -16.14
CA SER A 363 -17.60 -4.71 -15.38
C SER A 363 -18.44 -5.79 -14.71
N VAL A 364 -17.81 -6.85 -14.22
CA VAL A 364 -18.51 -7.89 -13.43
C VAL A 364 -19.13 -7.33 -12.13
N ARG A 365 -18.67 -6.17 -11.68
CA ARG A 365 -19.19 -5.44 -10.51
C ARG A 365 -20.19 -4.35 -10.86
N GLY A 366 -20.73 -4.35 -12.07
CA GLY A 366 -21.65 -3.34 -12.60
C GLY A 366 -20.96 -2.30 -13.48
N VAL A 367 -21.72 -1.30 -13.89
CA VAL A 367 -21.21 -0.20 -14.72
C VAL A 367 -20.27 0.65 -13.91
N ARG A 368 -19.08 0.94 -14.48
CA ARG A 368 -18.11 1.87 -13.95
C ARG A 368 -18.11 3.14 -14.78
N PHE A 369 -17.97 4.28 -14.12
CA PHE A 369 -17.92 5.60 -14.74
C PHE A 369 -17.01 6.52 -13.92
N PRO A 370 -16.54 7.65 -14.49
CA PRO A 370 -15.65 8.56 -13.78
C PRO A 370 -16.25 9.17 -12.53
N HIS A 371 -15.49 9.13 -11.44
CA HIS A 371 -15.67 9.85 -10.19
C HIS A 371 -14.54 10.86 -10.03
N PHE A 372 -14.63 11.74 -9.04
CA PHE A 372 -13.56 12.68 -8.78
C PHE A 372 -13.36 12.98 -7.29
N VAL A 373 -12.17 13.48 -6.97
CA VAL A 373 -11.82 14.06 -5.69
C VAL A 373 -10.93 15.26 -5.92
N ASN A 374 -11.13 16.32 -5.13
CA ASN A 374 -10.39 17.58 -5.25
C ASN A 374 -9.46 17.76 -4.05
N TYR A 375 -8.16 17.93 -4.27
CA TYR A 375 -7.18 18.25 -3.24
C TYR A 375 -7.04 19.77 -3.12
N ASN A 376 -8.16 20.42 -2.75
CA ASN A 376 -8.27 21.89 -2.71
C ASN A 376 -7.37 22.53 -1.65
N GLU A 377 -6.99 21.79 -0.63
CA GLU A 377 -6.10 22.25 0.44
C GLU A 377 -4.67 22.54 -0.06
N GLY A 378 -4.30 22.04 -1.24
CA GLY A 378 -2.97 22.25 -1.81
C GLY A 378 -1.87 21.66 -0.93
N ILE A 379 -0.88 22.48 -0.55
CA ILE A 379 0.22 22.05 0.33
C ILE A 379 -0.16 22.03 1.82
N TYR A 380 -1.37 22.45 2.18
CA TYR A 380 -1.79 22.60 3.57
C TYR A 380 -2.48 21.35 4.09
N VAL A 381 -1.69 20.27 4.28
CA VAL A 381 -2.12 18.98 4.82
C VAL A 381 -1.51 18.77 6.19
N GLY A 382 -2.27 18.17 7.13
CA GLY A 382 -1.79 17.87 8.46
C GLY A 382 -1.31 19.11 9.23
N TYR A 383 -0.25 18.96 10.03
CA TYR A 383 0.30 20.05 10.84
C TYR A 383 0.68 21.30 10.00
N ARG A 384 1.04 21.14 8.71
CA ARG A 384 1.33 22.27 7.83
C ARG A 384 0.16 23.23 7.72
N TYR A 385 -1.06 22.67 7.69
CA TYR A 385 -2.29 23.50 7.73
C TYR A 385 -2.47 24.15 9.10
N TYR A 386 -2.45 23.39 10.19
CA TYR A 386 -2.82 23.88 11.50
C TYR A 386 -1.84 24.93 12.02
N GLU A 387 -0.53 24.71 11.86
CA GLU A 387 0.51 25.67 12.21
C GLU A 387 0.36 26.97 11.40
N THR A 388 0.18 26.86 10.08
CA THR A 388 0.05 28.04 9.22
C THR A 388 -1.26 28.79 9.47
N ALA A 389 -2.36 28.08 9.68
CA ALA A 389 -3.67 28.68 9.93
C ALA A 389 -3.70 29.40 11.29
N ALA A 390 -2.99 28.88 12.29
CA ALA A 390 -2.83 29.54 13.58
C ALA A 390 -1.94 30.78 13.47
N ASP A 391 -0.80 30.70 12.78
CA ASP A 391 0.10 31.83 12.55
C ASP A 391 -0.60 32.98 11.80
N GLU A 392 -1.47 32.65 10.85
CA GLU A 392 -2.27 33.62 10.12
C GLU A 392 -3.56 34.07 10.88
N GLY A 393 -3.81 33.50 12.04
CA GLY A 393 -4.98 33.86 12.87
C GLY A 393 -6.32 33.39 12.34
N LEU A 394 -6.33 32.36 11.47
CA LEU A 394 -7.55 31.74 10.96
C LEU A 394 -8.19 30.83 12.02
N ILE A 395 -7.37 30.13 12.81
CA ILE A 395 -7.80 29.23 13.88
C ILE A 395 -7.12 29.59 15.22
N ASP A 396 -7.74 29.19 16.30
CA ASP A 396 -7.14 29.12 17.63
C ASP A 396 -6.57 27.71 17.80
N TYR A 397 -5.24 27.56 17.79
CA TYR A 397 -4.53 26.29 17.74
C TYR A 397 -4.99 25.33 18.85
N ASP A 398 -4.97 25.78 20.11
CA ASP A 398 -5.31 24.96 21.28
C ASP A 398 -6.78 24.50 21.29
N SER A 399 -7.65 25.18 20.54
CA SER A 399 -9.05 24.78 20.39
C SER A 399 -9.27 23.72 19.32
N VAL A 400 -8.35 23.58 18.35
CA VAL A 400 -8.47 22.69 17.19
C VAL A 400 -7.57 21.47 17.34
N VAL A 401 -6.31 21.67 17.74
CA VAL A 401 -5.32 20.60 17.86
C VAL A 401 -5.28 20.08 19.30
N GLN A 402 -5.44 18.79 19.46
CA GLN A 402 -5.33 18.13 20.76
C GLN A 402 -3.91 17.65 21.05
N TYR A 403 -3.32 16.94 20.09
CA TYR A 403 -1.92 16.51 20.15
C TYR A 403 -1.26 16.86 18.80
N PRO A 404 -0.20 17.68 18.82
CA PRO A 404 0.55 18.03 17.61
C PRO A 404 1.17 16.81 16.92
N PHE A 405 1.55 16.94 15.67
CA PHE A 405 2.47 16.03 15.00
C PHE A 405 3.83 16.09 15.71
N GLY A 406 4.49 14.92 15.89
CA GLY A 406 5.75 14.81 16.65
C GLY A 406 5.57 14.72 18.17
N TYR A 407 4.36 14.88 18.71
CA TYR A 407 4.12 14.90 20.13
C TYR A 407 4.23 13.52 20.79
N GLY A 408 4.85 13.45 21.96
CA GLY A 408 4.85 12.28 22.82
C GLY A 408 5.54 12.56 24.16
N LEU A 409 5.06 11.90 25.20
CA LEU A 409 5.61 12.03 26.56
C LEU A 409 6.56 10.86 26.87
N SER A 410 7.45 11.09 27.82
CA SER A 410 8.38 10.12 28.38
C SER A 410 8.24 10.06 29.90
N TYR A 411 8.75 8.99 30.51
CA TYR A 411 8.89 8.92 31.99
C TYR A 411 10.09 9.72 32.53
N THR A 412 10.90 10.27 31.63
CA THR A 412 12.02 11.15 31.92
C THR A 412 11.84 12.48 31.21
N SER A 413 12.79 13.40 31.37
CA SER A 413 12.81 14.70 30.68
C SER A 413 14.16 14.90 30.00
N PHE A 414 14.14 15.62 28.89
CA PHE A 414 15.33 15.95 28.12
C PHE A 414 15.49 17.46 28.01
N ASP A 415 16.76 17.90 27.91
CA ASP A 415 17.14 19.28 27.56
C ASP A 415 17.87 19.21 26.24
N GLU A 416 17.35 19.88 25.24
CA GLU A 416 17.91 19.95 23.90
C GLU A 416 18.55 21.30 23.67
N LYS A 417 19.77 21.30 23.20
CA LYS A 417 20.53 22.52 22.97
C LYS A 417 21.07 22.55 21.54
N MET A 418 20.53 23.44 20.74
CA MET A 418 20.98 23.69 19.37
C MET A 418 22.32 24.44 19.37
N GLY A 419 23.27 23.92 18.60
CA GLY A 419 24.56 24.56 18.33
C GLY A 419 24.45 25.72 17.34
N SER A 420 25.59 26.22 16.91
CA SER A 420 25.65 27.24 15.87
C SER A 420 25.38 26.61 14.52
N VAL A 421 24.41 27.13 13.76
CA VAL A 421 24.13 26.68 12.41
C VAL A 421 25.19 27.21 11.45
N ALA A 422 25.82 26.33 10.73
CA ALA A 422 26.69 26.65 9.58
C ALA A 422 25.85 26.51 8.29
N TYR A 423 25.98 27.48 7.41
CA TYR A 423 25.42 27.45 6.06
C TYR A 423 26.54 27.72 5.06
N ASP A 424 26.83 26.73 4.25
CA ASP A 424 27.74 26.87 3.11
C ASP A 424 26.91 27.15 1.83
N ALA A 425 26.84 28.42 1.44
CA ALA A 425 26.08 28.83 0.27
C ALA A 425 26.69 28.40 -1.09
N GLU A 426 27.90 27.79 -1.11
CA GLU A 426 28.50 27.24 -2.33
C GLU A 426 28.03 25.78 -2.56
N SER A 427 27.97 24.99 -1.51
CA SER A 427 27.45 23.61 -1.55
C SER A 427 25.95 23.51 -1.31
N GLY A 428 25.31 24.53 -0.73
CA GLY A 428 23.92 24.49 -0.27
C GLY A 428 23.75 23.86 1.13
N THR A 429 24.81 23.31 1.73
CA THR A 429 24.71 22.49 2.94
C THR A 429 24.47 23.31 4.21
N ILE A 430 23.47 22.94 4.98
CA ILE A 430 23.17 23.47 6.31
C ILE A 430 23.49 22.38 7.34
N SER A 431 24.33 22.71 8.33
CA SER A 431 24.74 21.75 9.34
C SER A 431 24.88 22.37 10.73
N PHE A 432 24.56 21.59 11.75
CA PHE A 432 24.72 21.96 13.16
C PHE A 432 24.58 20.73 14.06
N ASP A 433 25.06 20.87 15.28
CA ASP A 433 24.90 19.85 16.31
C ASP A 433 23.77 20.21 17.27
N VAL A 434 23.04 19.19 17.76
CA VAL A 434 22.10 19.30 18.87
C VAL A 434 22.59 18.41 20.00
N THR A 435 22.79 19.00 21.18
CA THR A 435 23.14 18.23 22.38
C THR A 435 21.88 17.94 23.17
N VAL A 436 21.53 16.66 23.29
CA VAL A 436 20.41 16.16 24.06
C VAL A 436 20.94 15.63 25.39
N THR A 437 20.35 16.06 26.49
CA THR A 437 20.72 15.62 27.85
C THR A 437 19.51 15.07 28.58
N ASN A 438 19.59 13.85 29.07
CA ASN A 438 18.57 13.31 29.96
C ASN A 438 18.66 14.01 31.32
N THR A 439 17.69 14.87 31.65
CA THR A 439 17.61 15.66 32.87
C THR A 439 16.72 15.06 33.95
N GLY A 440 16.05 13.94 33.65
CA GLY A 440 15.20 13.23 34.60
C GLY A 440 15.90 12.07 35.28
N ASP A 441 15.10 11.18 35.86
CA ASP A 441 15.56 10.14 36.79
C ASP A 441 15.53 8.71 36.15
N VAL A 442 15.07 8.56 34.91
CA VAL A 442 14.90 7.29 34.21
C VAL A 442 15.66 7.34 32.90
N ALA A 443 16.28 6.21 32.49
CA ALA A 443 16.90 6.10 31.16
C ALA A 443 15.83 6.21 30.06
N GLY A 444 16.19 6.81 28.93
CA GLY A 444 15.25 6.99 27.84
C GLY A 444 15.87 7.52 26.57
N LYS A 445 15.08 7.51 25.50
CA LYS A 445 15.44 8.04 24.17
C LYS A 445 14.60 9.29 23.88
N ASP A 446 15.18 10.19 23.11
CA ASP A 446 14.51 11.39 22.61
C ASP A 446 14.58 11.48 21.08
N VAL A 447 13.74 12.31 20.47
CA VAL A 447 13.75 12.61 19.05
C VAL A 447 14.07 14.08 18.86
N VAL A 448 15.17 14.37 18.17
CA VAL A 448 15.51 15.72 17.71
C VAL A 448 14.72 15.98 16.43
N GLU A 449 13.73 16.85 16.49
CA GLU A 449 12.90 17.23 15.33
C GLU A 449 13.34 18.60 14.82
N VAL A 450 13.70 18.68 13.54
CA VAL A 450 14.20 19.91 12.90
C VAL A 450 13.20 20.41 11.88
N TYR A 451 12.72 21.63 12.12
CA TYR A 451 11.77 22.30 11.22
C TYR A 451 12.37 23.59 10.66
N TYR A 452 11.88 23.99 9.48
CA TYR A 452 12.14 25.30 8.93
C TYR A 452 10.86 26.11 8.72
N ASN A 453 10.98 27.43 8.90
CA ASN A 453 9.95 28.40 8.56
C ASN A 453 10.51 29.29 7.43
N PRO A 454 9.98 29.16 6.22
CA PRO A 454 10.47 29.94 5.08
C PRO A 454 9.96 31.38 5.08
N PRO A 455 10.66 32.33 4.43
CA PRO A 455 10.10 33.64 4.17
C PRO A 455 8.87 33.52 3.25
N TYR A 456 7.80 34.20 3.62
CA TYR A 456 6.56 34.21 2.80
C TYR A 456 6.23 35.61 2.29
N THR A 457 5.99 35.73 1.00
CA THR A 457 5.50 36.96 0.37
C THR A 457 4.02 36.81 0.09
N ASN A 458 3.19 37.71 0.61
CA ASN A 458 1.73 37.64 0.45
C ASN A 458 1.32 37.52 -1.02
N GLY A 459 0.62 36.43 -1.35
CA GLY A 459 0.22 36.09 -2.73
C GLY A 459 1.35 35.61 -3.65
N GLY A 460 2.52 35.29 -3.07
CA GLY A 460 3.63 34.64 -3.77
C GLY A 460 3.46 33.13 -3.88
N ILE A 461 4.58 32.38 -3.87
CA ILE A 461 4.57 30.92 -3.83
C ILE A 461 3.96 30.49 -2.48
N GLU A 462 3.04 29.52 -2.49
CA GLU A 462 2.44 29.01 -1.27
C GLU A 462 3.50 28.31 -0.41
N LYS A 463 3.48 28.57 0.91
CA LYS A 463 4.45 28.04 1.87
C LYS A 463 3.78 27.83 3.22
N ALA A 464 3.93 26.65 3.78
CA ALA A 464 3.57 26.41 5.17
C ALA A 464 4.55 27.13 6.13
N SER A 465 4.05 27.53 7.30
CA SER A 465 4.88 28.19 8.30
C SER A 465 5.77 27.25 9.11
N ALA A 466 5.50 25.93 9.06
CA ALA A 466 6.31 24.90 9.68
C ALA A 466 6.43 23.71 8.74
N ASN A 467 7.66 23.24 8.50
CA ASN A 467 7.97 22.12 7.64
C ASN A 467 9.08 21.29 8.29
N LEU A 468 8.85 19.99 8.53
CA LEU A 468 9.89 19.08 8.96
C LEU A 468 10.93 18.94 7.84
N VAL A 469 12.22 19.02 8.16
CA VAL A 469 13.30 18.88 7.19
C VAL A 469 14.29 17.79 7.56
N SER A 470 14.42 17.48 8.84
CA SER A 470 15.28 16.40 9.33
C SER A 470 14.85 15.96 10.72
N PHE A 471 15.18 14.74 11.08
CA PHE A 471 15.00 14.23 12.44
C PHE A 471 16.04 13.15 12.73
N GLU A 472 16.38 13.01 14.02
CA GLU A 472 17.25 11.92 14.47
C GLU A 472 16.83 11.48 15.87
N LYS A 473 16.86 10.17 16.12
CA LYS A 473 16.58 9.61 17.44
C LYS A 473 17.85 9.31 18.19
N THR A 474 17.91 9.70 19.48
CA THR A 474 19.06 9.41 20.33
C THR A 474 19.17 7.90 20.63
N LYS A 475 20.35 7.44 20.99
CA LYS A 475 20.49 6.21 21.77
C LYS A 475 19.75 6.35 23.12
N GLU A 476 19.62 5.25 23.87
CA GLU A 476 19.13 5.33 25.24
C GLU A 476 20.14 6.08 26.12
N LEU A 477 19.69 7.15 26.79
CA LEU A 477 20.49 8.01 27.66
C LEU A 477 20.17 7.72 29.10
N GLU A 478 21.17 7.39 29.89
CA GLU A 478 21.06 7.29 31.34
C GLU A 478 20.81 8.67 32.00
N PRO A 479 20.24 8.75 33.20
CA PRO A 479 20.07 10.01 33.94
C PRO A 479 21.37 10.83 34.00
N GLY A 480 21.34 12.05 33.47
CA GLY A 480 22.48 12.95 33.37
C GLY A 480 23.44 12.68 32.21
N GLU A 481 23.18 11.64 31.37
CA GLU A 481 23.95 11.39 30.16
C GLU A 481 23.53 12.33 29.03
N SER A 482 24.47 12.68 28.18
CA SER A 482 24.24 13.49 26.98
C SER A 482 24.73 12.82 25.74
N GLU A 483 24.05 13.06 24.64
CA GLU A 483 24.48 12.74 23.29
C GLU A 483 24.49 14.00 22.42
N THR A 484 25.38 14.06 21.49
CA THR A 484 25.40 15.10 20.47
C THR A 484 25.00 14.47 19.14
N VAL A 485 23.88 14.91 18.62
CA VAL A 485 23.32 14.50 17.33
C VAL A 485 23.74 15.55 16.30
N SER A 486 24.32 15.12 15.19
CA SER A 486 24.69 15.99 14.10
C SER A 486 23.57 16.02 13.06
N ILE A 487 23.11 17.20 12.72
CA ILE A 487 22.07 17.45 11.72
C ILE A 487 22.72 18.05 10.47
N GLU A 488 22.39 17.50 9.32
CA GLU A 488 22.82 18.01 8.00
C GLU A 488 21.68 17.83 7.00
N PHE A 489 21.42 18.87 6.20
CA PHE A 489 20.47 18.84 5.08
C PHE A 489 20.84 19.94 4.07
N ASP A 490 20.31 19.86 2.86
CA ASP A 490 20.63 20.82 1.81
C ASP A 490 19.59 21.94 1.74
N ASP A 491 20.00 23.11 1.26
CA ASP A 491 19.13 24.28 1.19
C ASP A 491 18.01 24.11 0.13
N ASP A 492 18.19 23.23 -0.82
CA ASP A 492 17.18 22.89 -1.81
C ASP A 492 16.01 22.07 -1.23
N ASP A 493 16.19 21.37 -0.09
CA ASP A 493 15.09 20.78 0.70
C ASP A 493 14.10 21.84 1.23
N MET A 494 14.53 23.12 1.28
CA MET A 494 13.67 24.25 1.65
C MET A 494 13.08 24.99 0.44
N ALA A 495 13.35 24.55 -0.78
CA ALA A 495 12.80 25.13 -1.99
C ALA A 495 11.29 24.82 -2.13
N SER A 496 10.56 25.71 -2.78
CA SER A 496 9.14 25.53 -3.10
C SER A 496 8.92 25.51 -4.61
N TYR A 497 7.96 24.71 -5.07
CA TYR A 497 7.66 24.58 -6.50
C TYR A 497 6.73 25.71 -7.00
N ASP A 498 7.24 26.65 -7.81
CA ASP A 498 6.43 27.72 -8.42
C ASP A 498 5.82 27.26 -9.75
N TYR A 499 4.67 26.60 -9.69
CA TYR A 499 3.97 26.14 -10.90
C TYR A 499 3.34 27.26 -11.73
N ARG A 500 3.22 28.46 -11.17
CA ARG A 500 2.55 29.60 -11.84
C ARG A 500 3.51 30.39 -12.71
N ASN A 501 4.73 30.71 -12.23
CA ASN A 501 5.65 31.63 -12.88
C ASN A 501 6.94 30.96 -13.33
N ALA A 502 7.76 30.48 -12.39
CA ALA A 502 9.05 29.85 -12.68
C ALA A 502 8.91 28.49 -13.35
N LYS A 503 7.84 27.76 -13.03
CA LYS A 503 7.58 26.36 -13.44
C LYS A 503 8.75 25.45 -13.09
N SER A 504 9.30 25.66 -11.92
CA SER A 504 10.45 24.97 -11.35
C SER A 504 10.50 25.17 -9.84
N TYR A 505 11.39 24.48 -9.15
CA TYR A 505 11.68 24.76 -7.76
C TYR A 505 12.40 26.09 -7.59
N VAL A 506 12.07 26.81 -6.53
CA VAL A 506 12.60 28.14 -6.19
C VAL A 506 12.92 28.20 -4.71
N LEU A 507 14.18 28.46 -4.37
CA LEU A 507 14.59 28.86 -3.03
C LEU A 507 14.63 30.40 -3.01
N GLU A 508 13.60 31.00 -2.41
CA GLU A 508 13.52 32.48 -2.39
C GLU A 508 14.54 33.09 -1.42
N SER A 509 15.11 34.25 -1.78
CA SER A 509 15.97 34.98 -0.88
C SER A 509 15.23 35.45 0.36
N GLY A 510 15.88 35.40 1.52
CA GLY A 510 15.31 35.85 2.78
C GLY A 510 15.85 35.09 3.99
N ASP A 511 15.20 35.30 5.10
CA ASP A 511 15.55 34.69 6.38
C ASP A 511 14.71 33.42 6.59
N TYR A 512 15.38 32.27 6.63
CA TYR A 512 14.81 30.97 6.99
C TYR A 512 15.09 30.71 8.47
N ARG A 513 14.06 30.46 9.24
CA ARG A 513 14.22 30.11 10.66
C ARG A 513 14.29 28.60 10.78
N ILE A 514 15.45 28.10 11.21
CA ILE A 514 15.66 26.69 11.50
C ILE A 514 15.45 26.48 12.99
N SER A 515 14.56 25.60 13.38
CA SER A 515 14.18 25.33 14.76
C SER A 515 14.31 23.87 15.15
N VAL A 516 14.80 23.62 16.35
CA VAL A 516 14.68 22.34 17.05
C VAL A 516 13.39 22.40 17.87
N ARG A 517 12.57 21.38 17.78
CA ARG A 517 11.25 21.34 18.43
C ARG A 517 11.02 19.99 19.11
N THR A 518 10.12 19.98 20.10
CA THR A 518 9.62 18.74 20.74
C THR A 518 8.37 18.17 20.05
N ASP A 519 7.77 18.94 19.17
CA ASP A 519 6.64 18.62 18.27
C ASP A 519 6.47 19.76 17.27
N SER A 520 5.60 19.63 16.27
CA SER A 520 5.42 20.65 15.22
C SER A 520 5.13 22.07 15.74
N HIS A 521 4.61 22.21 16.99
CA HIS A 521 4.22 23.49 17.58
C HIS A 521 5.23 24.04 18.59
N SER A 522 5.87 23.18 19.37
CA SER A 522 6.65 23.55 20.56
C SER A 522 8.13 23.77 20.24
N ILE A 523 8.54 25.02 20.04
CA ILE A 523 9.92 25.40 19.72
C ILE A 523 10.81 25.36 20.96
N VAL A 524 11.93 24.63 20.89
CA VAL A 524 12.98 24.58 21.91
C VAL A 524 14.03 25.69 21.70
N ASP A 525 14.61 25.74 20.48
CA ASP A 525 15.61 26.74 20.10
C ASP A 525 15.47 27.03 18.59
N GLU A 526 15.89 28.22 18.17
CA GLU A 526 15.75 28.69 16.79
C GLU A 526 16.98 29.48 16.35
N LYS A 527 17.41 29.29 15.12
CA LYS A 527 18.47 30.07 14.46
C LYS A 527 18.02 30.49 13.08
N THR A 528 18.56 31.60 12.58
CA THR A 528 18.25 32.11 11.24
C THR A 528 19.39 31.79 10.28
N VAL A 529 19.00 31.25 9.14
CA VAL A 529 19.84 31.10 7.93
C VAL A 529 19.39 32.13 6.91
N ASN A 530 20.30 32.96 6.41
CA ASN A 530 19.99 33.96 5.41
C ASN A 530 20.39 33.50 4.00
N VAL A 531 19.42 33.27 3.15
CA VAL A 531 19.62 33.03 1.72
C VAL A 531 19.74 34.39 1.01
N ALA A 532 20.93 34.73 0.59
CA ALA A 532 21.24 36.08 0.11
C ALA A 532 20.61 36.46 -1.25
N SER A 533 20.32 35.47 -2.08
CA SER A 533 19.70 35.65 -3.41
C SER A 533 18.83 34.46 -3.75
N THR A 534 17.72 34.74 -4.44
CA THR A 534 16.82 33.67 -4.93
C THR A 534 17.55 32.75 -5.90
N ILE A 535 17.44 31.46 -5.68
CA ILE A 535 17.92 30.40 -6.55
C ILE A 535 16.71 29.78 -7.26
N THR A 536 16.81 29.66 -8.59
CA THR A 536 15.79 28.98 -9.40
C THR A 536 16.43 27.77 -10.07
N TYR A 537 15.91 26.58 -9.81
CA TYR A 537 16.49 25.33 -10.31
C TYR A 537 15.98 25.02 -11.72
N ASN A 538 16.40 25.80 -12.71
CA ASN A 538 15.86 25.79 -14.07
C ASN A 538 16.92 25.68 -15.19
N SER A 539 18.09 25.15 -14.87
CA SER A 539 19.15 24.89 -15.85
C SER A 539 19.82 23.54 -15.62
N GLU A 540 20.43 22.96 -16.66
CA GLU A 540 21.11 21.67 -16.61
C GLU A 540 22.26 21.62 -15.59
N ASP A 541 22.87 22.76 -15.30
CA ASP A 541 23.95 22.89 -14.29
C ASP A 541 23.41 23.18 -12.87
N ASN A 542 22.11 23.37 -12.73
CA ASN A 542 21.46 23.70 -11.45
C ASN A 542 20.05 23.09 -11.40
N THR A 543 19.99 21.79 -11.19
CA THR A 543 18.75 21.04 -11.00
C THR A 543 18.44 20.91 -9.50
N HIS A 544 17.17 20.74 -9.15
CA HIS A 544 16.73 20.53 -7.77
C HIS A 544 17.13 19.12 -7.28
N ASN A 545 17.65 19.02 -6.07
CA ASN A 545 17.92 17.77 -5.38
C ASN A 545 18.59 16.68 -6.24
N GLY A 546 19.58 17.09 -7.08
CA GLY A 546 20.31 16.17 -7.94
C GLY A 546 19.50 15.58 -9.10
N ASP A 547 18.37 16.16 -9.49
CA ASP A 547 17.60 15.74 -10.65
C ASP A 547 18.47 15.63 -11.91
N ALA A 548 18.26 14.56 -12.70
CA ALA A 548 19.01 14.33 -13.91
C ALA A 548 18.60 15.28 -15.06
N ILE A 549 17.41 15.84 -15.00
CA ILE A 549 16.91 16.91 -15.89
C ILE A 549 16.15 17.95 -15.06
N VAL A 550 16.00 19.14 -15.61
CA VAL A 550 15.25 20.22 -14.94
C VAL A 550 13.78 19.86 -14.78
N ALA A 551 13.26 19.97 -13.56
CA ALA A 551 11.85 19.82 -13.27
C ALA A 551 11.03 20.92 -13.94
N THR A 552 9.93 20.56 -14.61
CA THR A 552 8.99 21.47 -15.26
C THR A 552 7.55 21.05 -14.97
N ASN A 553 6.57 21.90 -15.26
CA ASN A 553 5.17 21.50 -15.13
C ASN A 553 4.85 20.32 -16.05
N VAL A 554 4.40 19.24 -15.45
CA VAL A 554 3.95 18.02 -16.17
C VAL A 554 2.55 17.56 -15.75
N PHE A 555 1.96 18.26 -14.75
CA PHE A 555 0.62 17.99 -14.22
C PHE A 555 -0.35 19.17 -14.41
N ASP A 556 -0.12 20.03 -15.41
CA ASP A 556 -1.03 21.15 -15.74
C ASP A 556 -2.47 20.67 -16.07
N ASP A 557 -2.61 19.42 -16.54
CA ASP A 557 -3.88 18.76 -16.82
C ASP A 557 -4.58 18.26 -15.54
N ALA A 558 -3.85 18.05 -14.46
CA ALA A 558 -4.40 17.66 -13.17
C ALA A 558 -4.84 18.84 -12.29
N ASN A 559 -4.56 20.07 -12.71
CA ASN A 559 -4.90 21.27 -11.92
C ASN A 559 -6.42 21.49 -11.76
N GLY A 560 -7.23 21.01 -12.69
CA GLY A 560 -8.70 21.06 -12.65
C GLY A 560 -9.30 22.48 -12.68
N GLY A 561 -8.49 23.55 -12.68
CA GLY A 561 -8.97 24.93 -12.53
C GLY A 561 -9.67 25.18 -11.20
N LEU A 562 -9.28 24.45 -10.15
CA LEU A 562 -9.86 24.51 -8.81
C LEU A 562 -9.44 25.80 -8.07
N ASN A 563 -10.26 26.18 -7.08
CA ASN A 563 -9.91 27.22 -6.12
C ASN A 563 -9.11 26.60 -4.97
N TYR A 564 -7.80 26.58 -5.12
CA TYR A 564 -6.92 26.04 -4.08
C TYR A 564 -6.82 26.98 -2.88
N LEU A 565 -6.69 26.40 -1.68
CA LEU A 565 -6.42 27.15 -0.47
C LEU A 565 -5.13 27.97 -0.63
N SER A 566 -5.19 29.23 -0.27
CA SER A 566 -4.08 30.15 -0.38
C SER A 566 -3.86 30.91 0.93
N ARG A 567 -2.61 30.96 1.37
CA ARG A 567 -2.18 31.73 2.53
C ARG A 567 -2.33 33.25 2.32
N ALA A 568 -2.50 33.70 1.07
CA ALA A 568 -2.69 35.10 0.74
C ALA A 568 -3.82 35.74 1.54
N ASP A 569 -3.55 36.97 2.03
CA ASP A 569 -4.48 37.76 2.84
C ASP A 569 -5.06 36.98 4.05
N HIS A 570 -4.18 36.22 4.72
CA HIS A 570 -4.54 35.42 5.91
C HIS A 570 -5.62 34.37 5.62
N PHE A 571 -5.43 33.58 4.58
CA PHE A 571 -6.39 32.56 4.14
C PHE A 571 -7.79 33.13 3.81
N ALA A 572 -7.85 34.30 3.21
CA ALA A 572 -9.14 34.94 2.89
C ALA A 572 -10.10 34.07 2.07
N ASN A 573 -9.56 33.11 1.29
CA ASN A 573 -10.35 32.20 0.47
C ASN A 573 -10.72 30.86 1.18
N ALA A 574 -10.30 30.63 2.43
CA ALA A 574 -10.44 29.31 3.09
C ALA A 574 -11.86 28.77 3.06
N LYS A 575 -12.84 29.62 3.33
CA LYS A 575 -14.25 29.21 3.32
C LYS A 575 -14.71 28.65 1.97
N GLU A 576 -14.21 29.20 0.88
CA GLU A 576 -14.59 28.80 -0.48
C GLU A 576 -13.75 27.60 -0.94
N ALA A 577 -12.45 27.63 -0.67
CA ALA A 577 -11.52 26.58 -1.07
C ALA A 577 -11.80 25.25 -0.37
N LEU A 578 -12.09 25.29 0.94
CA LEU A 578 -12.36 24.10 1.74
C LEU A 578 -13.86 23.69 1.73
N ALA A 579 -14.70 24.37 0.97
CA ALA A 579 -16.07 23.91 0.74
C ALA A 579 -16.07 22.67 -0.14
N GLY A 580 -17.07 21.82 0.02
CA GLY A 580 -17.27 20.66 -0.86
C GLY A 580 -17.50 21.07 -2.32
N PRO A 581 -17.37 20.13 -3.26
CA PRO A 581 -17.55 20.38 -4.69
C PRO A 581 -18.94 20.97 -4.98
N VAL A 582 -18.98 21.98 -5.85
CA VAL A 582 -20.21 22.62 -6.34
C VAL A 582 -20.46 22.34 -7.82
N ASN A 583 -19.44 21.88 -8.55
CA ASN A 583 -19.52 21.47 -9.94
C ASN A 583 -19.24 19.98 -10.06
N TYR A 584 -20.21 19.25 -10.60
CA TYR A 584 -20.17 17.80 -10.81
C TYR A 584 -20.06 17.44 -12.30
N SER A 585 -19.72 18.39 -13.15
CA SER A 585 -19.60 18.15 -14.59
C SER A 585 -18.14 18.18 -15.03
N MET A 586 -17.70 17.14 -15.71
CA MET A 586 -16.40 17.11 -16.38
C MET A 586 -16.41 18.09 -17.57
N SER A 587 -15.34 18.89 -17.71
CA SER A 587 -15.24 19.88 -18.80
C SER A 587 -15.10 19.20 -20.17
N ASP A 588 -15.49 19.87 -21.26
CA ASP A 588 -15.30 19.35 -22.62
C ASP A 588 -13.82 19.14 -22.95
N LYS A 589 -12.92 19.98 -22.38
CA LYS A 589 -11.47 19.81 -22.51
C LYS A 589 -11.05 18.47 -21.89
N ASP A 590 -11.43 18.22 -20.64
CA ASP A 590 -11.02 17.01 -19.91
C ASP A 590 -11.61 15.74 -20.55
N LYS A 591 -12.88 15.81 -21.01
CA LYS A 591 -13.50 14.72 -21.77
C LYS A 591 -12.73 14.38 -23.04
N SER A 592 -12.15 15.37 -23.72
CA SER A 592 -11.45 15.15 -24.98
C SER A 592 -10.12 14.37 -24.83
N THR A 593 -9.59 14.31 -23.63
CA THR A 593 -8.32 13.62 -23.28
C THR A 593 -8.51 12.49 -22.25
N PHE A 594 -9.75 12.22 -21.84
CA PHE A 594 -10.05 11.09 -20.97
C PHE A 594 -10.11 9.79 -21.75
N TYR A 595 -9.30 8.82 -21.36
CA TYR A 595 -9.23 7.50 -22.00
C TYR A 595 -9.47 6.37 -20.99
N ASN A 596 -10.20 5.36 -21.46
CA ASN A 596 -10.36 4.07 -20.81
C ASN A 596 -10.43 2.96 -21.88
N VAL A 597 -10.65 1.72 -21.48
CA VAL A 597 -10.74 0.59 -22.42
C VAL A 597 -11.82 0.77 -23.50
N GLY A 598 -12.86 1.55 -23.24
CA GLY A 598 -13.98 1.77 -24.16
C GLY A 598 -13.67 2.71 -25.31
N ASN A 599 -12.71 3.58 -25.17
CA ASN A 599 -12.41 4.63 -26.17
C ASN A 599 -10.93 4.75 -26.56
N TYR A 600 -10.01 4.03 -25.89
CA TYR A 600 -8.58 4.04 -26.23
C TYR A 600 -8.33 3.23 -27.51
N ASP A 601 -7.71 3.86 -28.48
CA ASP A 601 -7.28 3.24 -29.75
C ASP A 601 -5.76 3.46 -29.89
N PRO A 602 -4.93 2.44 -29.65
CA PRO A 602 -3.48 2.58 -29.63
C PRO A 602 -2.91 3.13 -30.95
N THR A 603 -3.55 2.83 -32.09
CA THR A 603 -3.07 3.26 -33.41
C THR A 603 -3.08 4.76 -33.61
N LYS A 604 -3.86 5.50 -32.80
CA LYS A 604 -3.87 6.97 -32.82
C LYS A 604 -2.67 7.61 -32.16
N PHE A 605 -1.90 6.81 -31.41
CA PHE A 605 -0.73 7.24 -30.67
C PHE A 605 0.58 6.72 -31.27
N ASP A 606 0.50 6.10 -32.46
CA ASP A 606 1.69 5.64 -33.17
C ASP A 606 2.47 6.82 -33.75
N ASN A 607 3.79 6.70 -33.70
CA ASN A 607 4.70 7.63 -34.34
C ASN A 607 5.20 7.04 -35.68
N ASP A 608 4.72 7.58 -36.76
CA ASP A 608 5.08 7.14 -38.11
C ASP A 608 6.59 7.18 -38.43
N SER A 609 7.38 7.90 -37.60
CA SER A 609 8.83 7.98 -37.72
C SER A 609 9.60 6.88 -36.99
N ASP A 610 8.92 6.04 -36.23
CA ASP A 610 9.56 4.97 -35.49
C ASP A 610 9.97 3.83 -36.40
N ASP A 611 11.23 3.43 -36.32
CA ASP A 611 11.74 2.23 -36.96
C ASP A 611 11.42 0.99 -36.11
N MET A 612 10.99 -0.10 -36.78
CA MET A 612 10.70 -1.38 -36.11
C MET A 612 11.98 -1.95 -35.49
N PRO A 613 12.01 -2.18 -34.17
CA PRO A 613 13.17 -2.77 -33.51
C PRO A 613 13.47 -4.19 -34.02
N THR A 614 14.73 -4.61 -33.93
CA THR A 614 15.11 -5.99 -34.21
C THR A 614 14.52 -6.93 -33.16
N THR A 615 13.94 -8.06 -33.61
CA THR A 615 13.42 -9.14 -32.75
C THR A 615 13.85 -10.51 -33.29
N GLY A 616 13.96 -11.50 -32.38
CA GLY A 616 14.27 -12.89 -32.76
C GLY A 616 15.68 -13.13 -33.24
N ALA A 617 16.62 -12.24 -33.00
CA ALA A 617 18.04 -12.40 -33.31
C ALA A 617 18.67 -13.58 -32.55
N ARG A 618 19.80 -14.11 -33.05
CA ARG A 618 20.54 -15.22 -32.42
C ARG A 618 21.91 -14.76 -31.95
N ASN A 619 21.95 -13.91 -30.90
CA ASN A 619 23.18 -13.36 -30.37
C ASN A 619 23.85 -14.29 -29.30
N GLY A 620 23.09 -15.27 -28.78
CA GLY A 620 23.59 -16.27 -27.84
C GLY A 620 23.87 -15.75 -26.44
N LEU A 621 23.32 -14.59 -26.07
CA LEU A 621 23.43 -14.02 -24.72
C LEU A 621 22.38 -14.64 -23.79
N ARG A 622 22.76 -14.78 -22.53
CA ARG A 622 21.86 -15.17 -21.45
C ARG A 622 21.70 -14.02 -20.47
N LEU A 623 20.58 -13.95 -19.79
CA LEU A 623 20.31 -12.86 -18.86
C LEU A 623 21.39 -12.75 -17.79
N VAL A 624 21.86 -13.87 -17.24
CA VAL A 624 22.91 -13.91 -16.22
C VAL A 624 24.23 -13.25 -16.65
N ASP A 625 24.51 -13.19 -17.97
CA ASP A 625 25.70 -12.54 -18.52
C ASP A 625 25.67 -11.00 -18.35
N LEU A 626 24.51 -10.45 -17.98
CA LEU A 626 24.28 -9.01 -17.80
C LEU A 626 24.14 -8.59 -16.34
N ARG A 627 24.33 -9.51 -15.37
CA ARG A 627 24.35 -9.13 -13.95
C ARG A 627 25.48 -8.13 -13.66
N GLY A 628 25.13 -7.00 -13.04
CA GLY A 628 26.06 -5.91 -12.73
C GLY A 628 26.57 -5.13 -13.95
N VAL A 629 26.02 -5.37 -15.14
CA VAL A 629 26.32 -4.57 -16.34
C VAL A 629 25.51 -3.28 -16.28
N ASP A 630 26.18 -2.14 -16.56
CA ASP A 630 25.53 -0.83 -16.58
C ASP A 630 24.27 -0.85 -17.45
N TYR A 631 23.23 -0.14 -16.99
CA TYR A 631 21.93 -0.08 -17.66
C TYR A 631 22.04 0.36 -19.14
N ASN A 632 22.96 1.28 -19.46
CA ASN A 632 23.15 1.83 -20.81
C ASN A 632 24.15 1.04 -21.67
N ASP A 633 24.67 -0.11 -21.19
CA ASP A 633 25.63 -0.92 -21.97
C ASP A 633 24.94 -1.54 -23.20
N ALA A 634 25.60 -1.45 -24.36
CA ALA A 634 25.12 -2.01 -25.62
C ALA A 634 24.87 -3.53 -25.62
N LYS A 635 25.32 -4.27 -24.60
CA LYS A 635 24.96 -5.68 -24.42
C LYS A 635 23.47 -5.86 -24.21
N TRP A 636 22.80 -4.90 -23.56
CA TRP A 636 21.36 -4.93 -23.36
C TRP A 636 20.61 -4.94 -24.67
N ASP A 637 20.95 -4.05 -25.62
CA ASP A 637 20.36 -4.05 -26.95
C ASP A 637 20.50 -5.40 -27.65
N ARG A 638 21.69 -6.01 -27.53
CA ARG A 638 21.95 -7.32 -28.11
C ARG A 638 21.16 -8.45 -27.46
N LEU A 639 20.92 -8.39 -26.15
CA LEU A 639 20.04 -9.35 -25.48
C LEU A 639 18.59 -9.17 -25.91
N LEU A 640 18.10 -7.92 -25.92
CA LEU A 640 16.74 -7.57 -26.29
C LEU A 640 16.42 -7.92 -27.75
N ASP A 641 17.41 -7.80 -28.66
CA ASP A 641 17.26 -8.23 -30.07
C ASP A 641 16.92 -9.72 -30.22
N GLN A 642 17.25 -10.57 -29.22
CA GLN A 642 16.93 -12.00 -29.24
C GLN A 642 15.48 -12.30 -28.96
N LEU A 643 14.76 -11.38 -28.28
CA LEU A 643 13.39 -11.60 -27.84
C LEU A 643 12.42 -11.47 -29.01
N THR A 644 11.38 -12.27 -28.96
CA THR A 644 10.24 -12.14 -29.88
C THR A 644 9.20 -11.21 -29.28
N PHE A 645 8.20 -10.79 -30.07
CA PHE A 645 7.04 -10.08 -29.57
C PHE A 645 6.37 -10.87 -28.43
N ASP A 646 6.14 -12.18 -28.66
CA ASP A 646 5.49 -13.05 -27.68
C ASP A 646 6.30 -13.20 -26.38
N ASP A 647 7.66 -13.20 -26.42
CA ASP A 647 8.51 -13.22 -25.23
C ASP A 647 8.31 -11.96 -24.39
N MET A 648 8.27 -10.78 -25.04
CA MET A 648 8.07 -9.49 -24.39
C MET A 648 6.65 -9.35 -23.85
N ASP A 649 5.64 -9.68 -24.66
CA ASP A 649 4.24 -9.63 -24.26
C ASP A 649 3.97 -10.54 -23.03
N ASN A 650 4.48 -11.78 -23.06
CA ASN A 650 4.33 -12.68 -21.90
C ASN A 650 4.98 -12.12 -20.62
N LEU A 651 6.13 -11.46 -20.73
CA LEU A 651 6.80 -10.85 -19.57
C LEU A 651 6.00 -9.68 -19.02
N ILE A 652 5.50 -8.83 -19.89
CA ILE A 652 4.73 -7.60 -19.56
C ILE A 652 3.34 -7.97 -19.03
N ALA A 653 2.64 -8.86 -19.71
CA ALA A 653 1.24 -9.16 -19.44
C ALA A 653 1.01 -10.02 -18.17
N ASN A 654 2.01 -10.83 -17.77
CA ASN A 654 1.85 -11.87 -16.78
C ASN A 654 2.74 -11.63 -15.54
N ALA A 655 2.73 -10.40 -15.03
CA ALA A 655 3.52 -10.02 -13.88
C ALA A 655 2.82 -10.27 -12.53
N GLY A 656 1.54 -10.62 -12.52
CA GLY A 656 0.80 -10.82 -11.27
C GLY A 656 1.44 -11.84 -10.33
N TYR A 657 1.95 -11.37 -9.19
CA TYR A 657 2.66 -12.13 -8.16
C TYR A 657 3.87 -12.90 -8.67
N GLN A 658 4.43 -12.45 -9.75
CA GLN A 658 5.61 -13.06 -10.36
C GLN A 658 6.27 -12.13 -11.37
N ASN A 659 7.52 -12.42 -11.66
CA ASN A 659 8.22 -11.89 -12.82
C ASN A 659 8.46 -13.07 -13.78
N ALA A 660 7.74 -13.11 -14.90
CA ALA A 660 7.60 -14.29 -15.75
C ALA A 660 8.92 -14.78 -16.37
N ALA A 661 9.01 -16.06 -16.69
CA ALA A 661 10.21 -16.66 -17.30
C ALA A 661 10.30 -16.40 -18.80
N ILE A 662 11.54 -16.21 -19.33
CA ILE A 662 11.87 -16.19 -20.76
C ILE A 662 12.98 -17.22 -21.04
N LYS A 663 12.60 -18.37 -21.54
CA LYS A 663 13.51 -19.51 -21.73
C LYS A 663 14.62 -19.24 -22.75
N SER A 664 14.35 -18.44 -23.78
CA SER A 664 15.29 -18.14 -24.86
C SER A 664 16.58 -17.47 -24.34
N ILE A 665 16.48 -16.71 -23.25
CA ILE A 665 17.61 -16.00 -22.61
C ILE A 665 17.96 -16.54 -21.22
N GLY A 666 17.35 -17.65 -20.77
CA GLY A 666 17.60 -18.23 -19.45
C GLY A 666 17.09 -17.39 -18.28
N LYS A 667 16.08 -16.53 -18.54
CA LYS A 667 15.39 -15.86 -17.45
C LYS A 667 14.43 -16.84 -16.78
N VAL A 668 14.64 -17.06 -15.48
CA VAL A 668 13.75 -17.90 -14.66
C VAL A 668 12.55 -17.10 -14.17
N ARG A 669 11.48 -17.77 -13.71
CA ARG A 669 10.40 -17.14 -12.98
C ARG A 669 10.89 -16.68 -11.62
N LEU A 670 10.56 -15.45 -11.22
CA LEU A 670 10.75 -14.93 -9.87
C LEU A 670 9.39 -14.83 -9.17
N SER A 671 9.36 -14.81 -7.85
CA SER A 671 8.16 -14.67 -7.05
C SER A 671 8.13 -13.28 -6.43
N ASP A 672 7.03 -12.57 -6.63
CA ASP A 672 6.75 -11.26 -6.07
C ASP A 672 5.49 -11.40 -5.22
N VAL A 673 5.41 -10.74 -4.06
CA VAL A 673 4.33 -10.97 -3.09
C VAL A 673 3.90 -9.70 -2.37
N ASP A 674 2.65 -9.70 -1.92
CA ASP A 674 2.07 -8.65 -1.09
C ASP A 674 2.65 -8.60 0.32
N GLY A 675 2.25 -7.55 1.01
CA GLY A 675 2.31 -7.36 2.43
C GLY A 675 3.26 -6.27 2.88
N PRO A 676 2.80 -5.06 3.29
CA PRO A 676 3.73 -4.11 3.92
C PRO A 676 4.31 -4.64 5.22
N ALA A 677 3.52 -5.29 6.06
CA ALA A 677 3.96 -5.79 7.36
C ALA A 677 4.44 -7.25 7.35
N ALA A 678 4.38 -7.94 6.21
CA ALA A 678 4.70 -9.35 6.08
C ALA A 678 5.01 -9.70 4.62
N LEU A 679 5.37 -10.92 4.32
CA LEU A 679 5.32 -11.50 2.98
C LEU A 679 4.07 -12.35 2.88
N LYS A 680 3.14 -11.98 2.03
CA LYS A 680 1.85 -12.65 1.92
C LYS A 680 1.38 -12.74 0.46
N ASP A 681 0.94 -13.92 0.06
CA ASP A 681 0.33 -14.12 -1.24
C ASP A 681 -0.70 -15.25 -1.17
N ASN A 682 -1.95 -14.89 -1.41
CA ASN A 682 -3.07 -15.83 -1.39
C ASN A 682 -3.05 -16.83 -2.57
N PHE A 683 -2.35 -16.52 -3.68
CA PHE A 683 -2.27 -17.37 -4.86
C PHE A 683 -1.21 -18.46 -4.72
N THR A 684 -0.03 -18.12 -4.23
CA THR A 684 1.07 -19.07 -4.00
C THR A 684 1.01 -19.70 -2.61
N GLY A 685 0.31 -19.06 -1.68
CA GLY A 685 0.24 -19.44 -0.29
C GLY A 685 1.51 -19.12 0.50
N VAL A 686 2.34 -18.20 0.00
CA VAL A 686 3.39 -17.55 0.80
C VAL A 686 2.74 -16.82 1.95
N SER A 687 3.23 -17.00 3.16
CA SER A 687 2.66 -16.41 4.37
C SER A 687 3.72 -16.39 5.47
N SER A 688 4.32 -15.22 5.71
CA SER A 688 5.30 -15.03 6.78
C SER A 688 4.64 -14.57 8.08
N ILE A 689 5.41 -14.58 9.14
CA ILE A 689 5.06 -13.86 10.37
C ILE A 689 5.10 -12.36 10.10
N GLY A 690 4.26 -11.57 10.77
CA GLY A 690 4.09 -10.14 10.55
C GLY A 690 4.74 -9.27 11.61
N LEU A 691 5.29 -8.16 11.15
CA LEU A 691 5.81 -7.04 11.93
C LEU A 691 4.70 -6.04 12.26
N PRO A 692 4.93 -5.04 13.10
CA PRO A 692 4.02 -3.91 13.27
C PRO A 692 3.78 -3.17 11.96
N SER A 693 2.61 -2.56 11.84
CA SER A 693 2.26 -1.74 10.67
C SER A 693 3.16 -0.50 10.56
N ASN A 694 3.29 0.07 9.35
CA ASN A 694 4.19 1.21 9.11
C ASN A 694 3.89 2.44 9.97
N ILE A 695 2.64 2.65 10.35
CA ILE A 695 2.28 3.73 11.30
C ILE A 695 3.00 3.57 12.66
N VAL A 696 3.22 2.34 13.15
CA VAL A 696 3.97 2.09 14.39
C VAL A 696 5.43 2.46 14.21
N LEU A 697 5.99 2.04 13.07
CA LEU A 697 7.37 2.39 12.70
C LEU A 697 7.52 3.92 12.57
N ALA A 698 6.54 4.60 11.97
CA ALA A 698 6.52 6.06 11.90
C ALA A 698 6.48 6.70 13.29
N CYS A 699 5.65 6.19 14.20
CA CYS A 699 5.62 6.65 15.59
C CYS A 699 6.93 6.41 16.36
N SER A 700 7.78 5.49 15.90
CA SER A 700 9.11 5.28 16.50
C SER A 700 10.10 6.40 16.14
N TRP A 701 9.93 7.09 15.01
CA TRP A 701 10.88 8.07 14.47
C TRP A 701 12.34 7.56 14.42
N ASN A 702 12.51 6.27 14.14
CA ASN A 702 13.79 5.57 14.24
C ASN A 702 14.18 4.95 12.90
N LYS A 703 15.16 5.56 12.24
CA LYS A 703 15.71 5.13 10.94
C LYS A 703 16.40 3.76 11.03
N ASP A 704 17.08 3.47 12.15
CA ASP A 704 17.76 2.18 12.35
C ASP A 704 16.75 1.02 12.42
N LEU A 705 15.61 1.21 13.13
CA LEU A 705 14.54 0.21 13.16
C LEU A 705 13.90 0.02 11.79
N ALA A 706 13.77 1.10 11.01
CA ALA A 706 13.27 1.01 9.64
C ALA A 706 14.21 0.18 8.77
N ARG A 707 15.53 0.36 8.91
CA ARG A 707 16.55 -0.44 8.22
C ARG A 707 16.46 -1.92 8.60
N GLU A 708 16.41 -2.23 9.91
CA GLU A 708 16.32 -3.61 10.41
C GLU A 708 15.00 -4.28 9.98
N TYR A 709 13.91 -3.50 9.86
CA TYR A 709 12.64 -3.96 9.30
C TYR A 709 12.83 -4.50 7.88
N GLY A 710 13.43 -3.70 6.99
CA GLY A 710 13.71 -4.09 5.60
C GLY A 710 14.63 -5.30 5.51
N GLU A 711 15.71 -5.35 6.32
CA GLU A 711 16.61 -6.50 6.41
C GLU A 711 15.87 -7.77 6.83
N THR A 712 14.97 -7.67 7.80
CA THR A 712 14.18 -8.81 8.29
C THR A 712 13.20 -9.33 7.23
N ILE A 713 12.55 -8.43 6.49
CA ILE A 713 11.74 -8.80 5.32
C ILE A 713 12.62 -9.53 4.30
N GLY A 714 13.83 -9.04 4.03
CA GLY A 714 14.77 -9.68 3.11
C GLY A 714 15.21 -11.09 3.56
N ASP A 715 15.49 -11.28 4.84
CA ASP A 715 15.82 -12.57 5.42
C ASP A 715 14.66 -13.57 5.25
N MET A 716 13.41 -13.14 5.55
CA MET A 716 12.21 -13.95 5.31
C MET A 716 12.00 -14.27 3.83
N ALA A 717 12.26 -13.29 2.94
CA ALA A 717 12.14 -13.46 1.50
C ALA A 717 13.08 -14.56 0.96
N HIS A 718 14.30 -14.63 1.44
CA HIS A 718 15.25 -15.69 1.09
C HIS A 718 14.74 -17.07 1.49
N GLU A 719 14.27 -17.25 2.72
CA GLU A 719 13.71 -18.53 3.19
C GLU A 719 12.47 -18.93 2.40
N MET A 720 11.62 -17.96 2.06
CA MET A 720 10.37 -18.18 1.32
C MET A 720 10.51 -18.14 -0.21
N GLN A 721 11.75 -17.96 -0.71
CA GLN A 721 12.07 -17.91 -2.15
C GLN A 721 11.33 -16.77 -2.90
N VAL A 722 11.14 -15.65 -2.22
CA VAL A 722 10.57 -14.41 -2.76
C VAL A 722 11.68 -13.50 -3.27
N SER A 723 11.46 -12.80 -4.36
CA SER A 723 12.43 -11.87 -4.97
C SER A 723 11.95 -10.42 -4.93
N GLY A 724 10.65 -10.18 -5.05
CA GLY A 724 10.03 -8.88 -5.01
C GLY A 724 9.01 -8.75 -3.88
N TRP A 725 8.98 -7.60 -3.23
CA TRP A 725 8.11 -7.26 -2.14
C TRP A 725 7.25 -6.05 -2.49
N TYR A 726 5.90 -6.24 -2.60
CA TYR A 726 4.96 -5.15 -2.92
C TYR A 726 4.76 -4.21 -1.72
N ALA A 727 5.84 -3.51 -1.38
CA ALA A 727 5.94 -2.53 -0.30
C ALA A 727 7.30 -1.79 -0.39
N PRO A 728 7.52 -0.73 0.43
CA PRO A 728 6.59 -0.10 1.37
C PRO A 728 5.50 0.72 0.66
N SER A 729 4.41 1.00 1.41
CA SER A 729 3.36 1.90 0.97
C SER A 729 3.64 3.30 1.52
N VAL A 730 3.82 4.30 0.63
CA VAL A 730 4.37 5.62 1.01
C VAL A 730 3.44 6.80 0.70
N ASN A 731 2.17 6.53 0.41
CA ASN A 731 1.16 7.59 0.30
C ASN A 731 0.99 8.31 1.65
N LEU A 732 0.44 9.52 1.63
CA LEU A 732 0.30 10.32 2.84
C LEU A 732 -1.05 10.10 3.54
N HIS A 733 -1.09 10.33 4.84
CA HIS A 733 -2.31 10.44 5.62
C HIS A 733 -2.99 11.80 5.35
N ARG A 734 -3.51 11.99 4.12
CA ARG A 734 -4.22 13.20 3.73
C ARG A 734 -5.48 13.43 4.58
N SER A 735 -6.16 12.35 4.91
CA SER A 735 -7.36 12.36 5.76
C SER A 735 -7.25 11.29 6.83
N PRO A 736 -7.68 11.57 8.08
CA PRO A 736 -7.76 10.53 9.12
C PRO A 736 -8.74 9.40 8.75
N PHE A 737 -9.65 9.61 7.81
CA PHE A 737 -10.64 8.62 7.38
C PHE A 737 -10.16 7.68 6.27
N ALA A 738 -8.96 7.84 5.74
CA ALA A 738 -8.46 6.93 4.73
C ALA A 738 -8.23 5.52 5.29
N GLY A 739 -8.78 4.52 4.60
CA GLY A 739 -8.84 3.14 5.09
C GLY A 739 -7.48 2.46 5.23
N ARG A 740 -6.48 2.91 4.46
CA ARG A 740 -5.14 2.32 4.42
C ARG A 740 -4.08 3.10 5.20
N ASN A 741 -4.46 4.08 6.05
CA ASN A 741 -3.49 4.78 6.89
C ASN A 741 -2.64 3.84 7.78
N PHE A 742 -3.13 2.64 8.08
CA PHE A 742 -2.36 1.64 8.84
C PHE A 742 -1.07 1.19 8.14
N GLU A 743 -1.07 1.14 6.81
CA GLU A 743 0.09 0.69 6.03
C GLU A 743 0.92 1.84 5.46
N TYR A 744 0.42 3.07 5.52
CA TYR A 744 1.17 4.28 5.22
C TYR A 744 1.91 4.75 6.48
N PHE A 745 2.76 5.77 6.37
CA PHE A 745 3.58 6.20 7.51
C PHE A 745 2.98 7.38 8.26
N SER A 746 2.63 8.46 7.57
CA SER A 746 2.39 9.75 8.21
C SER A 746 1.67 10.74 7.28
N GLU A 747 1.18 11.84 7.89
CA GLU A 747 0.77 13.05 7.16
C GLU A 747 1.96 13.86 6.61
N ASP A 748 3.20 13.55 7.06
CA ASP A 748 4.42 14.26 6.68
C ASP A 748 5.23 13.50 5.62
N PRO A 749 5.59 14.15 4.47
CA PRO A 749 6.34 13.50 3.41
C PRO A 749 7.81 13.22 3.75
N THR A 750 8.46 14.00 4.62
CA THR A 750 9.86 13.79 5.03
C THR A 750 9.96 12.57 5.94
N LEU A 751 9.13 12.50 6.98
CA LEU A 751 9.08 11.33 7.86
C LEU A 751 8.75 10.05 7.08
N SER A 752 7.76 10.13 6.17
CA SER A 752 7.37 9.00 5.32
C SER A 752 8.49 8.56 4.38
N GLY A 753 9.17 9.52 3.74
CA GLY A 753 10.24 9.28 2.78
C GLY A 753 11.48 8.67 3.45
N ASP A 754 11.95 9.25 4.55
CA ASP A 754 13.18 8.81 5.23
C ASP A 754 13.01 7.39 5.80
N LEU A 755 11.93 7.10 6.50
CA LEU A 755 11.71 5.78 7.08
C LEU A 755 11.47 4.71 6.01
N SER A 756 10.70 5.02 4.98
CA SER A 756 10.49 4.08 3.87
C SER A 756 11.77 3.86 3.04
N GLY A 757 12.59 4.89 2.90
CA GLY A 757 13.91 4.80 2.28
C GLY A 757 14.78 3.77 3.00
N GLU A 758 14.88 3.84 4.31
CA GLU A 758 15.65 2.89 5.12
C GLU A 758 15.08 1.46 5.02
N GLN A 759 13.75 1.29 5.00
CA GLN A 759 13.15 -0.04 4.75
C GLN A 759 13.57 -0.62 3.40
N VAL A 760 13.53 0.19 2.34
CA VAL A 760 13.93 -0.25 0.99
C VAL A 760 15.40 -0.60 0.95
N LEU A 761 16.26 0.22 1.53
CA LEU A 761 17.69 -0.05 1.64
C LEU A 761 17.96 -1.35 2.40
N GLY A 762 17.25 -1.63 3.51
CA GLY A 762 17.35 -2.88 4.25
C GLY A 762 16.98 -4.10 3.42
N ALA A 763 15.91 -4.05 2.64
CA ALA A 763 15.52 -5.12 1.72
C ALA A 763 16.55 -5.30 0.57
N ALA A 764 17.05 -4.18 0.02
CA ALA A 764 18.05 -4.17 -1.03
C ALA A 764 19.39 -4.76 -0.59
N ASP A 765 19.81 -4.59 0.67
CA ASP A 765 20.99 -5.25 1.26
C ASP A 765 20.91 -6.79 1.20
N ARG A 766 19.69 -7.31 1.14
CA ARG A 766 19.42 -8.74 0.94
C ARG A 766 19.14 -9.10 -0.53
N GLY A 767 19.23 -8.12 -1.44
CA GLY A 767 18.99 -8.28 -2.88
C GLY A 767 17.51 -8.54 -3.23
N VAL A 768 16.59 -8.15 -2.36
CA VAL A 768 15.14 -8.16 -2.60
C VAL A 768 14.75 -6.79 -3.13
N TYR A 769 14.08 -6.76 -4.29
CA TYR A 769 13.57 -5.49 -4.82
C TYR A 769 12.21 -5.15 -4.23
N ALA A 770 12.08 -3.91 -3.78
CA ALA A 770 10.87 -3.37 -3.20
C ALA A 770 10.04 -2.64 -4.28
N PHE A 771 8.71 -2.79 -4.22
CA PHE A 771 7.78 -2.03 -5.04
C PHE A 771 7.17 -0.92 -4.22
N ILE A 772 7.78 0.25 -4.24
CA ILE A 772 7.19 1.38 -3.52
C ILE A 772 5.84 1.74 -4.15
N LYS A 773 4.81 1.95 -3.31
CA LYS A 773 3.42 2.07 -3.76
C LYS A 773 2.63 3.09 -2.95
N HIS A 774 1.51 3.59 -3.47
CA HIS A 774 0.94 3.44 -4.80
C HIS A 774 1.17 4.73 -5.58
N PHE A 775 1.89 4.66 -6.68
CA PHE A 775 2.43 5.79 -7.43
C PHE A 775 1.42 6.31 -8.46
N ALA A 776 0.72 7.46 -8.21
CA ALA A 776 0.72 8.31 -7.05
C ALA A 776 -0.70 8.85 -6.80
N LEU A 777 -0.87 9.67 -5.74
CA LEU A 777 -2.13 10.32 -5.34
C LEU A 777 -3.28 9.33 -5.01
N ASN A 778 -2.99 8.26 -4.28
CA ASN A 778 -3.95 7.26 -3.81
C ASN A 778 -4.19 7.40 -2.30
N GLU A 779 -4.61 8.59 -1.84
CA GLU A 779 -4.83 8.91 -0.43
C GLU A 779 -6.27 8.64 0.02
N GLN A 780 -7.06 7.93 -0.78
CA GLN A 780 -8.38 7.40 -0.38
C GLN A 780 -8.66 6.07 -1.10
N GLU A 781 -9.46 5.22 -0.46
CA GLU A 781 -9.89 3.94 -1.02
C GLU A 781 -11.20 4.05 -1.81
N THR A 782 -12.06 4.99 -1.42
CA THR A 782 -13.37 5.22 -2.05
C THR A 782 -13.22 5.53 -3.53
N GLN A 783 -13.79 4.67 -4.37
CA GLN A 783 -13.79 4.74 -5.84
C GLN A 783 -12.40 4.70 -6.50
N ARG A 784 -11.31 4.38 -5.78
CA ARG A 784 -9.95 4.34 -6.35
C ARG A 784 -9.89 3.50 -7.64
N ASN A 785 -10.60 2.38 -7.68
CA ASN A 785 -10.70 1.47 -8.82
C ASN A 785 -11.95 1.67 -9.67
N GLY A 786 -12.64 2.80 -9.52
CA GLY A 786 -13.86 3.21 -10.21
C GLY A 786 -13.64 4.37 -11.19
N GLN A 787 -12.45 4.52 -11.79
CA GLN A 787 -12.07 5.67 -12.62
C GLN A 787 -12.05 6.99 -11.83
N LEU A 788 -11.47 7.00 -10.62
CA LEU A 788 -11.36 8.18 -9.75
C LEU A 788 -10.37 9.19 -10.33
N CYS A 789 -10.86 10.35 -10.76
CA CYS A 789 -10.05 11.49 -11.16
C CYS A 789 -9.60 12.28 -9.93
N THR A 790 -8.31 12.28 -9.62
CA THR A 790 -7.72 13.04 -8.51
C THR A 790 -7.19 14.36 -9.03
N TRP A 791 -7.76 15.47 -8.58
CA TRP A 791 -7.37 16.81 -9.02
C TRP A 791 -6.52 17.50 -7.97
N ALA A 792 -5.31 17.89 -8.35
CA ALA A 792 -4.34 18.59 -7.49
C ALA A 792 -3.47 19.52 -8.32
N ASN A 793 -2.90 20.56 -7.69
CA ASN A 793 -1.95 21.43 -8.37
C ASN A 793 -0.53 20.84 -8.37
N GLU A 794 0.31 21.27 -9.31
CA GLU A 794 1.67 20.79 -9.47
C GLU A 794 2.51 20.90 -8.19
N GLN A 795 2.35 22.00 -7.43
CA GLN A 795 3.10 22.24 -6.21
C GLN A 795 2.79 21.15 -5.15
N SER A 796 1.51 20.92 -4.87
CA SER A 796 1.13 19.90 -3.89
C SER A 796 1.50 18.48 -4.34
N ILE A 797 1.39 18.20 -5.65
CA ILE A 797 1.81 16.91 -6.21
C ILE A 797 3.30 16.68 -5.91
N ARG A 798 4.17 17.67 -6.18
CA ARG A 798 5.63 17.53 -6.05
C ARG A 798 6.12 17.59 -4.61
N GLU A 799 5.65 18.59 -3.84
CA GLU A 799 6.16 18.84 -2.49
C GLU A 799 5.60 17.88 -1.42
N LEU A 800 4.41 17.27 -1.69
CA LEU A 800 3.78 16.35 -0.74
C LEU A 800 3.71 14.93 -1.29
N TYR A 801 2.88 14.70 -2.31
CA TYR A 801 2.48 13.36 -2.72
C TYR A 801 3.56 12.58 -3.47
N LEU A 802 4.50 13.26 -4.12
CA LEU A 802 5.64 12.64 -4.79
C LEU A 802 6.92 12.64 -3.94
N LYS A 803 7.04 13.52 -2.93
CA LYS A 803 8.26 13.65 -2.12
C LYS A 803 8.69 12.33 -1.44
N PRO A 804 7.81 11.53 -0.82
CA PRO A 804 8.23 10.23 -0.26
C PRO A 804 8.80 9.28 -1.31
N PHE A 805 8.20 9.22 -2.49
CA PHE A 805 8.70 8.41 -3.60
C PHE A 805 10.07 8.92 -4.10
N GLU A 806 10.20 10.23 -4.26
CA GLU A 806 11.48 10.87 -4.64
C GLU A 806 12.59 10.50 -3.67
N THR A 807 12.33 10.64 -2.36
CA THR A 807 13.31 10.32 -1.30
C THR A 807 13.77 8.87 -1.42
N VAL A 808 12.84 7.92 -1.56
CA VAL A 808 13.19 6.49 -1.69
C VAL A 808 13.97 6.21 -2.98
N ILE A 809 13.54 6.78 -4.12
CA ILE A 809 14.21 6.56 -5.42
C ILE A 809 15.64 7.11 -5.42
N LYS A 810 15.85 8.26 -4.76
CA LYS A 810 17.16 8.93 -4.70
C LYS A 810 18.04 8.40 -3.56
N ALA A 811 17.50 7.64 -2.62
CA ALA A 811 18.31 6.94 -1.62
C ALA A 811 19.33 5.99 -2.30
N ASP A 812 20.50 5.87 -1.73
CA ASP A 812 21.66 5.15 -2.32
C ASP A 812 21.47 3.62 -2.34
N GLY A 813 20.34 3.12 -2.73
CA GLY A 813 20.03 1.70 -2.63
C GLY A 813 19.24 1.09 -3.77
N ASP A 814 19.02 1.80 -4.85
CA ASP A 814 18.32 1.27 -6.02
C ASP A 814 16.93 0.67 -5.65
N ALA A 815 15.97 1.50 -5.24
CA ALA A 815 14.58 1.08 -5.39
C ALA A 815 14.41 0.59 -6.82
N GLN A 816 14.13 -0.71 -6.99
CA GLN A 816 14.21 -1.32 -8.31
C GLN A 816 12.84 -1.61 -8.92
N ALA A 817 11.78 -1.31 -8.18
CA ALA A 817 10.42 -1.42 -8.68
C ALA A 817 9.51 -0.36 -8.06
N VAL A 818 8.45 -0.02 -8.79
CA VAL A 818 7.39 0.90 -8.37
C VAL A 818 6.06 0.26 -8.73
N MET A 819 5.07 0.34 -7.84
CA MET A 819 3.70 -0.03 -8.16
C MET A 819 2.87 1.22 -8.41
N GLY A 820 2.26 1.30 -9.60
CA GLY A 820 1.33 2.36 -9.95
C GLY A 820 0.07 2.33 -9.10
N SER A 821 -0.71 3.41 -9.13
CA SER A 821 -1.98 3.50 -8.43
C SER A 821 -3.18 3.23 -9.34
N PHE A 822 -4.35 2.96 -8.76
CA PHE A 822 -5.59 2.74 -9.52
C PHE A 822 -6.19 4.01 -10.11
N ASN A 823 -6.04 5.16 -9.42
CA ASN A 823 -6.71 6.40 -9.76
C ASN A 823 -6.17 7.05 -11.04
N TYR A 824 -6.90 8.03 -11.51
CA TYR A 824 -6.46 8.98 -12.54
C TYR A 824 -5.84 10.20 -11.85
N ILE A 825 -4.74 10.70 -12.35
CA ILE A 825 -4.18 12.01 -12.01
C ILE A 825 -4.77 13.00 -13.00
N GLY A 826 -5.61 13.92 -12.50
CA GLY A 826 -6.51 14.65 -13.38
C GLY A 826 -7.40 13.69 -14.18
N ASN A 827 -7.31 13.70 -15.48
CA ASN A 827 -8.08 12.85 -16.38
C ASN A 827 -7.25 11.72 -17.05
N THR A 828 -6.03 11.45 -16.55
CA THR A 828 -5.13 10.43 -17.11
C THR A 828 -4.86 9.34 -16.07
N TYR A 829 -5.13 8.08 -16.43
CA TYR A 829 -4.82 6.93 -15.57
C TYR A 829 -3.35 6.94 -15.15
N SER A 830 -3.05 6.81 -13.86
CA SER A 830 -1.69 6.97 -13.31
C SER A 830 -0.65 6.10 -14.01
N SER A 831 -0.96 4.81 -14.24
CA SER A 831 -0.07 3.90 -14.97
C SER A 831 0.08 4.24 -16.46
N ALA A 832 -0.75 5.12 -17.00
CA ALA A 832 -0.65 5.61 -18.39
C ALA A 832 -0.13 7.06 -18.47
N HIS A 833 0.21 7.67 -17.33
CA HIS A 833 0.59 9.08 -17.26
C HIS A 833 2.08 9.29 -17.61
N THR A 834 2.36 9.69 -18.84
CA THR A 834 3.73 9.90 -19.35
C THR A 834 4.53 10.90 -18.51
N GLY A 835 3.89 12.00 -18.08
CA GLY A 835 4.53 12.99 -17.19
C GLY A 835 5.04 12.38 -15.91
N LEU A 836 4.21 11.56 -15.25
CA LEU A 836 4.56 10.86 -14.02
C LEU A 836 5.67 9.83 -14.24
N ASN A 837 5.43 8.85 -15.12
CA ASN A 837 6.27 7.66 -15.23
C ASN A 837 7.54 7.87 -16.06
N GLN A 838 7.49 8.72 -17.11
CA GLN A 838 8.65 8.94 -17.97
C GLN A 838 9.39 10.23 -17.63
N THR A 839 8.68 11.35 -17.43
CA THR A 839 9.35 12.62 -17.20
C THR A 839 9.86 12.73 -15.77
N VAL A 840 8.98 12.59 -14.77
CA VAL A 840 9.39 12.70 -13.36
C VAL A 840 10.22 11.47 -12.95
N LEU A 841 9.62 10.31 -12.92
CA LEU A 841 10.27 9.11 -12.36
C LEU A 841 11.60 8.76 -13.05
N ARG A 842 11.60 8.66 -14.40
CA ARG A 842 12.78 8.22 -15.16
C ARG A 842 13.64 9.36 -15.63
N GLY A 843 13.04 10.49 -15.96
CA GLY A 843 13.76 11.67 -16.46
C GLY A 843 14.38 12.47 -15.34
N GLU A 844 13.58 13.02 -14.44
CA GLU A 844 14.06 13.88 -13.34
C GLU A 844 14.82 13.02 -12.30
N TRP A 845 14.22 11.98 -11.74
CA TRP A 845 14.83 11.19 -10.67
C TRP A 845 15.81 10.10 -11.15
N GLY A 846 15.90 9.83 -12.44
CA GLY A 846 16.85 8.89 -13.01
C GLY A 846 16.56 7.41 -12.73
N PHE A 847 15.34 7.04 -12.34
CA PHE A 847 14.95 5.66 -12.03
C PHE A 847 15.20 4.68 -13.18
N ARG A 848 15.79 3.54 -12.90
CA ARG A 848 16.16 2.49 -13.89
C ARG A 848 15.52 1.12 -13.63
N GLY A 849 14.70 1.00 -12.60
CA GLY A 849 13.89 -0.18 -12.34
C GLY A 849 12.63 -0.23 -13.21
N PHE A 850 11.69 -1.10 -12.87
CA PHE A 850 10.43 -1.23 -13.61
C PHE A 850 9.23 -0.75 -12.80
N VAL A 851 8.21 -0.29 -13.53
CA VAL A 851 6.90 0.10 -12.98
C VAL A 851 5.90 -1.00 -13.29
N GLU A 852 5.23 -1.50 -12.26
CA GLU A 852 4.11 -2.43 -12.38
C GLU A 852 2.80 -1.70 -12.08
N THR A 853 1.69 -2.08 -12.72
CA THR A 853 0.37 -1.54 -12.34
C THR A 853 -0.01 -2.03 -10.94
N ASP A 854 -0.95 -1.37 -10.27
CA ASP A 854 -1.74 -2.05 -9.24
C ASP A 854 -2.55 -3.19 -9.88
N TYR A 855 -3.26 -4.01 -9.07
CA TYR A 855 -3.92 -5.23 -9.55
C TYR A 855 -4.70 -4.99 -10.85
N PHE A 856 -4.27 -5.68 -11.90
CA PHE A 856 -4.82 -5.53 -13.24
C PHE A 856 -5.86 -6.61 -13.51
N SER A 857 -7.11 -6.19 -13.65
CA SER A 857 -8.20 -7.09 -13.99
C SER A 857 -9.18 -6.41 -14.92
N GLY A 858 -9.03 -6.66 -16.23
CA GLY A 858 -9.91 -6.06 -17.23
C GLY A 858 -11.39 -6.45 -17.12
N SER A 859 -11.74 -7.46 -16.31
CA SER A 859 -13.12 -7.80 -16.00
C SER A 859 -13.69 -7.07 -14.80
N ASN A 860 -12.84 -6.73 -13.81
CA ASN A 860 -13.21 -6.01 -12.58
C ASN A 860 -13.01 -4.51 -12.72
N TYR A 861 -11.87 -4.11 -13.30
CA TYR A 861 -11.40 -2.75 -13.46
C TYR A 861 -11.30 -2.43 -14.96
N SER A 862 -12.44 -2.43 -15.63
CA SER A 862 -12.57 -2.41 -17.09
C SER A 862 -12.15 -1.08 -17.76
N TYR A 863 -11.42 -0.21 -17.06
CA TYR A 863 -10.79 0.97 -17.64
C TYR A 863 -9.32 0.74 -18.04
N GLN A 864 -8.69 -0.34 -17.56
CA GLN A 864 -7.27 -0.62 -17.77
C GLN A 864 -7.01 -1.31 -19.11
N THR A 865 -5.95 -0.90 -19.82
CA THR A 865 -5.44 -1.55 -21.04
C THR A 865 -3.91 -1.48 -21.07
N ALA A 866 -3.27 -2.61 -21.36
CA ALA A 866 -1.83 -2.71 -21.44
C ALA A 866 -1.22 -1.83 -22.54
N ASP A 867 -1.89 -1.70 -23.70
CA ASP A 867 -1.45 -0.83 -24.80
C ASP A 867 -1.32 0.63 -24.36
N GLN A 868 -2.19 1.13 -23.46
CA GLN A 868 -2.09 2.48 -22.93
C GLN A 868 -0.98 2.57 -21.87
N ALA A 869 -0.92 1.61 -20.95
CA ALA A 869 0.01 1.60 -19.84
C ALA A 869 1.48 1.60 -20.28
N ILE A 870 1.87 0.73 -21.23
CA ILE A 870 3.26 0.68 -21.73
C ILE A 870 3.68 1.97 -22.45
N ARG A 871 2.76 2.65 -23.14
CA ARG A 871 3.03 3.94 -23.77
C ARG A 871 3.18 5.05 -22.74
N GLY A 872 2.54 4.94 -21.60
CA GLY A 872 2.68 5.84 -20.46
C GLY A 872 3.96 5.65 -19.65
N GLY A 873 4.70 4.56 -19.87
CA GLY A 873 5.95 4.25 -19.15
C GLY A 873 5.84 3.20 -18.05
N THR A 874 4.68 2.56 -17.93
CA THR A 874 4.51 1.36 -17.10
C THR A 874 5.03 0.14 -17.85
N ASP A 875 5.68 -0.79 -17.14
CA ASP A 875 6.43 -1.88 -17.74
C ASP A 875 5.73 -3.24 -17.60
N ALA A 876 4.94 -3.43 -16.55
CA ALA A 876 4.35 -4.72 -16.21
C ALA A 876 2.90 -4.59 -15.75
N MET A 877 2.09 -5.63 -16.01
CA MET A 877 0.68 -5.69 -15.60
C MET A 877 0.55 -6.72 -14.47
N LEU A 878 0.17 -6.27 -13.27
CA LEU A 878 -0.10 -7.16 -12.13
C LEU A 878 -1.39 -7.95 -12.38
N ALA A 879 -1.36 -8.85 -13.36
CA ALA A 879 -2.51 -9.62 -13.82
C ALA A 879 -2.36 -11.11 -13.51
N THR A 880 -3.41 -11.68 -12.94
CA THR A 880 -3.51 -13.12 -12.66
C THR A 880 -4.38 -13.87 -13.68
N THR A 881 -5.16 -13.13 -14.48
CA THR A 881 -6.06 -13.65 -15.51
C THR A 881 -5.84 -12.93 -16.84
N GLU A 882 -6.04 -13.63 -17.94
CA GLU A 882 -5.88 -13.07 -19.28
C GLU A 882 -7.13 -12.27 -19.68
N THR A 883 -6.98 -10.97 -19.84
CA THR A 883 -8.02 -10.03 -20.27
C THR A 883 -7.43 -8.97 -21.20
N THR A 884 -7.42 -7.69 -20.77
CA THR A 884 -6.83 -6.54 -21.50
C THR A 884 -5.36 -6.30 -21.15
N ASN A 885 -4.72 -7.24 -20.48
CA ASN A 885 -3.31 -7.18 -20.05
C ASN A 885 -2.29 -7.50 -21.17
N HIS A 886 -2.73 -8.03 -22.30
CA HIS A 886 -1.88 -8.29 -23.44
C HIS A 886 -1.78 -7.10 -24.39
N ILE A 887 -0.60 -6.94 -25.00
CA ILE A 887 -0.38 -5.92 -26.02
C ILE A 887 -1.05 -6.34 -27.32
N THR A 888 -1.92 -5.49 -27.85
CA THR A 888 -2.69 -5.78 -29.06
C THR A 888 -2.14 -5.09 -30.30
N ASP A 889 -1.39 -4.00 -30.13
CA ASP A 889 -0.78 -3.26 -31.22
C ASP A 889 0.65 -3.74 -31.52
N HIS A 890 0.91 -4.03 -32.80
CA HIS A 890 2.19 -4.50 -33.31
C HIS A 890 2.98 -3.43 -34.08
N SER A 891 2.64 -2.14 -33.91
CA SER A 891 3.38 -1.05 -34.54
C SER A 891 4.81 -0.94 -34.03
N ALA A 892 5.65 -0.19 -34.76
CA ALA A 892 7.02 0.09 -34.33
C ALA A 892 7.04 0.84 -32.99
N THR A 893 6.10 1.77 -32.77
CA THR A 893 5.95 2.51 -31.52
C THR A 893 5.65 1.57 -30.36
N SER A 894 4.72 0.63 -30.53
CA SER A 894 4.38 -0.36 -29.51
C SER A 894 5.57 -1.27 -29.19
N VAL A 895 6.24 -1.83 -30.20
CA VAL A 895 7.39 -2.72 -29.98
C VAL A 895 8.57 -1.99 -29.33
N LYS A 896 8.76 -0.70 -29.58
CA LYS A 896 9.76 0.14 -28.86
C LYS A 896 9.40 0.26 -27.39
N ALA A 897 8.13 0.55 -27.06
CA ALA A 897 7.66 0.62 -25.69
C ALA A 897 7.82 -0.73 -24.97
N MET A 898 7.42 -1.84 -25.60
CA MET A 898 7.61 -3.19 -25.06
C MET A 898 9.09 -3.52 -24.80
N ARG A 899 9.97 -3.08 -25.71
CA ARG A 899 11.43 -3.30 -25.55
C ARG A 899 11.99 -2.54 -24.36
N ALA A 900 11.56 -1.28 -24.16
CA ALA A 900 11.95 -0.48 -23.00
C ALA A 900 11.42 -1.10 -21.69
N ALA A 901 10.14 -1.48 -21.64
CA ALA A 901 9.53 -2.16 -20.52
C ALA A 901 10.27 -3.48 -20.17
N THR A 902 10.54 -4.29 -21.16
CA THR A 902 11.29 -5.55 -21.00
C THR A 902 12.70 -5.32 -20.46
N HIS A 903 13.38 -4.27 -20.92
CA HIS A 903 14.70 -3.91 -20.42
C HIS A 903 14.67 -3.62 -18.92
N ASN A 904 13.73 -2.76 -18.48
CA ASN A 904 13.56 -2.38 -17.08
C ASN A 904 13.31 -3.61 -16.19
N ILE A 905 12.37 -4.48 -16.60
CA ILE A 905 12.06 -5.71 -15.88
C ILE A 905 13.28 -6.64 -15.78
N LEU A 906 13.99 -6.84 -16.90
CA LEU A 906 15.16 -7.74 -16.93
C LEU A 906 16.35 -7.19 -16.14
N TYR A 907 16.54 -5.86 -16.12
CA TYR A 907 17.57 -5.20 -15.33
C TYR A 907 17.36 -5.44 -13.83
N THR A 908 16.16 -5.23 -13.33
CA THR A 908 15.81 -5.53 -11.94
C THR A 908 15.96 -7.02 -11.63
N ALA A 909 15.39 -7.87 -12.48
CA ALA A 909 15.38 -9.32 -12.26
C ALA A 909 16.79 -9.92 -12.12
N VAL A 910 17.74 -9.53 -13.00
CA VAL A 910 19.11 -10.09 -12.99
C VAL A 910 19.94 -9.59 -11.80
N ASN A 911 19.64 -8.40 -11.29
CA ASN A 911 20.35 -7.83 -10.16
C ASN A 911 19.78 -8.30 -8.80
N SER A 912 18.65 -9.01 -8.79
CA SER A 912 18.09 -9.61 -7.56
C SER A 912 19.00 -10.72 -6.98
N TRP A 913 18.77 -11.08 -5.73
CA TRP A 913 19.50 -12.15 -5.03
C TRP A 913 19.46 -13.50 -5.76
N ARG A 914 18.37 -13.75 -6.52
CA ARG A 914 18.18 -15.03 -7.25
C ARG A 914 19.27 -15.33 -8.27
N TYR A 915 19.94 -14.32 -8.79
CA TYR A 915 21.03 -14.45 -9.76
C TYR A 915 22.42 -14.27 -9.12
N ALA A 916 22.51 -14.11 -7.78
CA ALA A 916 23.80 -13.87 -7.10
C ALA A 916 24.82 -14.99 -7.32
N ASP A 917 24.36 -16.25 -7.34
CA ASP A 917 25.19 -17.44 -7.53
C ASP A 917 25.21 -17.94 -9.00
N GLY A 918 24.80 -17.12 -9.95
CA GLY A 918 24.71 -17.48 -11.36
C GLY A 918 23.26 -17.72 -11.82
N GLU A 919 23.10 -18.45 -12.94
CA GLU A 919 21.77 -18.74 -13.48
C GLU A 919 21.01 -19.72 -12.58
N PRO A 920 19.83 -19.34 -12.03
CA PRO A 920 19.06 -20.22 -11.18
C PRO A 920 18.45 -21.40 -11.94
N ALA A 921 18.18 -22.50 -11.24
CA ALA A 921 17.43 -23.60 -11.81
C ALA A 921 15.94 -23.22 -11.96
N ASP A 922 15.35 -23.57 -13.12
CA ASP A 922 13.93 -23.40 -13.42
C ASP A 922 13.28 -24.76 -13.74
N PRO A 923 12.98 -25.60 -12.74
CA PRO A 923 12.39 -26.91 -12.99
C PRO A 923 10.96 -26.75 -13.49
N MET A 924 10.57 -27.57 -14.46
CA MET A 924 9.18 -27.60 -14.95
C MET A 924 8.21 -27.89 -13.81
N PRO A 925 7.14 -27.08 -13.64
CA PRO A 925 6.14 -27.31 -12.59
C PRO A 925 5.56 -28.72 -12.61
N GLY A 926 5.39 -29.33 -11.43
CA GLY A 926 4.94 -30.72 -11.30
C GLY A 926 3.60 -31.00 -11.98
N TRP A 927 2.68 -30.05 -11.96
CA TRP A 927 1.39 -30.18 -12.65
C TRP A 927 1.54 -30.31 -14.18
N LYS A 928 2.50 -29.57 -14.79
CA LYS A 928 2.80 -29.66 -16.23
C LYS A 928 3.37 -31.03 -16.57
N VAL A 929 4.28 -31.55 -15.77
CA VAL A 929 4.83 -32.91 -15.93
C VAL A 929 3.69 -33.92 -15.88
N THR A 930 2.81 -33.82 -14.90
CA THR A 930 1.64 -34.70 -14.76
C THR A 930 0.71 -34.63 -15.96
N MET A 931 0.40 -33.42 -16.44
CA MET A 931 -0.45 -33.19 -17.61
C MET A 931 0.16 -33.86 -18.86
N ILE A 932 1.45 -33.64 -19.13
CA ILE A 932 2.15 -34.25 -20.28
C ILE A 932 2.08 -35.77 -20.20
N VAL A 933 2.30 -36.38 -19.05
CA VAL A 933 2.21 -37.85 -18.86
C VAL A 933 0.79 -38.33 -19.13
N VAL A 934 -0.23 -37.64 -18.62
CA VAL A 934 -1.65 -37.98 -18.86
C VAL A 934 -1.97 -37.87 -20.35
N ASP A 935 -1.58 -36.79 -21.03
CA ASP A 935 -1.85 -36.60 -22.45
C ASP A 935 -1.18 -37.66 -23.31
N VAL A 936 0.07 -38.05 -23.01
CA VAL A 936 0.78 -39.13 -23.69
C VAL A 936 0.04 -40.46 -23.50
N VAL A 937 -0.37 -40.80 -22.29
CA VAL A 937 -1.11 -42.04 -21.96
C VAL A 937 -2.47 -42.05 -22.70
N LEU A 938 -3.22 -40.97 -22.67
CA LEU A 938 -4.49 -40.82 -23.37
C LEU A 938 -4.30 -40.92 -24.90
N GLY A 939 -3.30 -40.22 -25.45
CA GLY A 939 -2.98 -40.25 -26.86
C GLY A 939 -2.63 -41.65 -27.34
N VAL A 940 -1.75 -42.37 -26.64
CA VAL A 940 -1.39 -43.77 -26.95
C VAL A 940 -2.62 -44.68 -26.85
N THR A 941 -3.47 -44.47 -25.89
CA THR A 941 -4.72 -45.24 -25.70
C THR A 941 -5.67 -45.03 -26.88
N LEU A 942 -5.90 -43.77 -27.31
CA LEU A 942 -6.75 -43.43 -28.46
C LEU A 942 -6.23 -44.01 -29.77
N VAL A 943 -4.92 -43.92 -30.02
CA VAL A 943 -4.27 -44.53 -31.19
C VAL A 943 -4.41 -46.07 -31.14
N GLY A 944 -4.27 -46.68 -29.96
CA GLY A 944 -4.48 -48.11 -29.75
C GLY A 944 -5.92 -48.57 -30.07
N LEU A 945 -6.91 -47.83 -29.55
CA LEU A 945 -8.32 -48.07 -29.78
C LEU A 945 -8.69 -47.96 -31.25
N GLU A 946 -8.20 -46.91 -31.93
CA GLU A 946 -8.45 -46.70 -33.36
C GLU A 946 -7.79 -47.79 -34.20
N THR A 947 -6.57 -48.17 -33.91
CA THR A 947 -5.85 -49.26 -34.58
C THR A 947 -6.62 -50.59 -34.46
N LEU A 948 -7.15 -50.88 -33.26
CA LEU A 948 -7.99 -52.06 -33.03
C LEU A 948 -9.31 -52.03 -33.80
N ALA A 949 -9.94 -50.83 -33.86
CA ALA A 949 -11.19 -50.64 -34.64
C ALA A 949 -10.94 -50.88 -36.12
N ILE A 950 -9.87 -50.33 -36.70
CA ILE A 950 -9.45 -50.53 -38.08
C ILE A 950 -9.12 -52.01 -38.35
N LYS A 951 -8.30 -52.65 -37.50
CA LYS A 951 -7.98 -54.09 -37.63
C LYS A 951 -9.22 -54.99 -37.59
N ARG A 952 -10.15 -54.73 -36.67
CA ARG A 952 -11.44 -55.43 -36.59
C ARG A 952 -12.28 -55.21 -37.85
N PHE A 953 -12.31 -54.05 -38.43
CA PHE A 953 -13.01 -53.76 -39.68
C PHE A 953 -12.41 -54.51 -40.85
N LEU A 954 -11.05 -54.44 -41.02
CA LEU A 954 -10.34 -55.11 -42.10
C LEU A 954 -10.47 -56.65 -42.02
N SER A 955 -10.36 -57.22 -40.83
CA SER A 955 -10.55 -58.68 -40.63
C SER A 955 -11.96 -59.15 -40.99
N ARG A 956 -13.00 -58.37 -40.62
CA ARG A 956 -14.39 -58.67 -40.99
C ARG A 956 -14.62 -58.54 -42.49
N ARG A 957 -13.99 -57.57 -43.16
CA ARG A 957 -14.03 -57.38 -44.63
C ARG A 957 -13.36 -58.54 -45.33
N LYS A 958 -12.22 -59.01 -44.88
CA LYS A 958 -11.56 -60.24 -45.41
C LYS A 958 -12.42 -61.48 -45.22
N ALA A 959 -13.03 -61.68 -44.09
CA ALA A 959 -13.91 -62.80 -43.81
C ALA A 959 -15.20 -62.77 -44.67
N ALA A 960 -15.73 -61.58 -45.03
CA ALA A 960 -16.90 -61.41 -45.89
C ALA A 960 -16.53 -61.57 -47.38
N ALA A 961 -15.29 -61.33 -47.84
CA ALA A 961 -14.80 -61.54 -49.18
C ALA A 961 -14.37 -62.95 -49.39
N ALA A 962 -14.17 -63.77 -48.40
CA ALA A 962 -13.85 -65.20 -48.45
C ALA A 962 -15.10 -66.14 -48.43
N LYS A 963 -16.29 -65.56 -48.15
CA LYS A 963 -17.60 -66.21 -48.26
C LYS A 963 -18.25 -65.77 -49.59
#